data_b330bfe8955cb0812b5db5b7f3bd01da
#
_entry.id   b330bfe8955cb0812b5db5b7f3bd01da
#
_cell.length_a   1.000
_cell.length_b   1.000
_cell.length_c   1.000
_cell.angle_alpha   90.00
_cell.angle_beta   90.00
_cell.angle_gamma   90.00
#
_symmetry.space_group_name_H-M   'P 1'
#
loop_
_entity.id
_entity.type
_entity.pdbx_description
1 polymer ?
#
loop_
_entity_poly.entity_id
_entity_poly.type
_entity_poly.pdbx_seq_one_letter_code
_entity_poly.pdbx_strand_id
1 'polypeptide(L)'
;MKKQLFLALMGLACLTSCVEEIDTRNRYTFMGETVGSFLEKNSELYGDFNYILDRAGLMSLLKAYGSYTCFAPTNDAVERYLSQQDSIWRASLQPGSRKEVWTGITSPRLEDLTDSMCNVIAKTHVLPKAFLTTDMEGDVVPSMNLNDRFLTMSFGVDENLHSVMYINGARLTVYDEEQENGVVHTVADVLNPSTNTLPAQIAEMPFLSIFSDALTRTGLEGTMQLYKDDNYTEANKWASNADMSSGALPYPPNRYFGYTAFCEPDSVFHANDIWNIEDLYARCRQWYPNATNPDFTSPDNALWQFVAYHLLDWHLLYTRLVCYNVTGKTGGVSFKSENHFARTADRAEHYETKLGTMLKIMMPRSSDIIAPDENGNMREYRNTIFLNYSKEVSRNSVPATPWDVRVGPKQVPLNVRVMDPAEVLADTLHYPGFSQEALNGTIHLIDNLLIYDDDIMAGYVLNGVIRIDYSALVPELTNNHLRWYDGTAGYQFTSDVGFFMPNSWSDHVKVFNDECRLSYLAPRDGFDEYQGDLCICKGQFDFAYRLPRVPPGTYELRISYIGGADRGIVQFYVDDEITGIPVDNRIYADNPRIGYVADNLTDDNGVANDKQMKNRGYLKLPSGYYAPYVGGAARKYTHGVRLVVTTKYFSRDIHWIRIKNVHDTDSGSDFYNHDFIELVPVSWLRREDIPLEEKRQ
;
A
#
# COMPACT_ATOMS: atom_id res chain seq x y z
N MET A 1 -6.68 -78.04 14.20
CA MET A 1 -5.81 -77.53 15.31
C MET A 1 -4.75 -76.50 14.85
N LYS A 2 -3.98 -76.76 13.76
CA LYS A 2 -2.93 -75.80 13.31
C LYS A 2 -3.45 -74.41 12.87
N LYS A 3 -4.64 -74.28 12.26
CA LYS A 3 -5.23 -72.98 11.83
C LYS A 3 -5.80 -72.15 13.01
N GLN A 4 -6.28 -72.77 14.04
CA GLN A 4 -6.79 -72.08 15.23
C GLN A 4 -5.67 -71.58 16.15
N LEU A 5 -4.54 -72.25 16.15
CA LEU A 5 -3.34 -71.82 16.90
C LEU A 5 -2.69 -70.59 16.22
N PHE A 6 -2.75 -70.51 14.87
CA PHE A 6 -2.20 -69.38 14.10
C PHE A 6 -3.03 -68.12 14.26
N LEU A 7 -4.36 -68.26 14.32
CA LEU A 7 -5.27 -67.15 14.61
C LEU A 7 -5.16 -66.63 16.07
N ALA A 8 -4.93 -67.52 17.02
CA ALA A 8 -4.69 -67.16 18.40
C ALA A 8 -3.33 -66.45 18.63
N LEU A 9 -2.26 -66.88 17.92
CA LEU A 9 -0.98 -66.16 17.92
C LEU A 9 -1.05 -64.80 17.22
N MET A 10 -1.83 -64.67 16.15
CA MET A 10 -2.01 -63.40 15.47
C MET A 10 -2.86 -62.41 16.29
N GLY A 11 -3.84 -62.90 17.03
CA GLY A 11 -4.63 -62.11 18.00
C GLY A 11 -3.81 -61.60 19.17
N LEU A 12 -2.82 -62.40 19.66
CA LEU A 12 -1.93 -61.98 20.76
C LEU A 12 -0.88 -60.98 20.30
N ALA A 13 -0.44 -61.05 19.05
CA ALA A 13 0.50 -60.09 18.45
C ALA A 13 -0.14 -58.69 18.20
N CYS A 14 -1.48 -58.63 18.04
CA CYS A 14 -2.19 -57.37 17.89
C CYS A 14 -2.48 -56.66 19.25
N LEU A 15 -2.27 -57.33 20.38
CA LEU A 15 -2.48 -56.72 21.69
C LEU A 15 -1.19 -56.16 22.33
N THR A 16 -0.05 -56.37 21.67
CA THR A 16 1.23 -55.76 22.13
C THR A 16 1.70 -54.62 21.24
N SER A 17 0.86 -54.16 20.26
CA SER A 17 1.15 -53.00 19.46
C SER A 17 0.54 -51.77 20.14
N CYS A 18 1.43 -50.86 20.43
CA CYS A 18 1.17 -49.48 20.87
C CYS A 18 0.69 -49.27 22.34
N VAL A 19 1.58 -49.59 23.26
CA VAL A 19 1.91 -48.56 24.20
C VAL A 19 3.27 -48.01 23.79
N GLU A 20 3.29 -47.11 22.84
CA GLU A 20 4.36 -46.13 22.77
C GLU A 20 4.23 -45.34 24.07
N GLU A 21 5.11 -45.62 25.03
CA GLU A 21 5.41 -44.67 26.09
C GLU A 21 5.75 -43.37 25.35
N ILE A 22 4.86 -42.39 25.42
CA ILE A 22 5.16 -41.03 25.01
C ILE A 22 6.45 -40.66 25.72
N ASP A 23 7.55 -40.58 24.96
CA ASP A 23 8.86 -40.24 25.53
C ASP A 23 8.75 -38.82 26.11
N THR A 24 8.45 -38.77 27.42
CA THR A 24 8.31 -37.52 28.15
C THR A 24 9.65 -36.80 28.32
N ARG A 25 10.77 -37.40 27.84
CA ARG A 25 12.08 -36.77 27.84
C ARG A 25 12.23 -35.71 26.76
N ASN A 26 11.34 -35.68 25.74
CA ASN A 26 11.26 -34.65 24.71
C ASN A 26 10.08 -33.68 24.93
N ARG A 27 9.44 -33.67 26.09
CA ARG A 27 8.65 -32.51 26.48
C ARG A 27 9.62 -31.38 26.75
N TYR A 28 9.68 -30.42 25.83
CA TYR A 28 10.22 -29.10 26.10
C TYR A 28 9.44 -28.54 27.31
N THR A 29 9.96 -28.73 28.51
CA THR A 29 9.57 -27.92 29.65
C THR A 29 10.34 -26.64 29.50
N PHE A 30 9.65 -25.53 29.39
CA PHE A 30 10.28 -24.23 29.48
C PHE A 30 11.16 -24.20 30.74
N MET A 31 12.46 -24.09 30.54
CA MET A 31 13.44 -23.95 31.65
C MET A 31 13.73 -22.48 31.96
N GLY A 32 13.29 -21.56 31.06
CA GLY A 32 13.46 -20.12 31.16
C GLY A 32 12.14 -19.37 31.42
N GLU A 33 12.23 -18.07 31.50
CA GLU A 33 11.07 -17.19 31.64
C GLU A 33 10.34 -17.03 30.30
N THR A 34 9.02 -17.09 30.32
CA THR A 34 8.19 -16.71 29.18
C THR A 34 7.93 -15.20 29.21
N VAL A 35 7.49 -14.62 28.08
CA VAL A 35 7.09 -13.20 28.00
C VAL A 35 6.13 -12.84 29.14
N GLY A 36 5.07 -13.63 29.34
CA GLY A 36 4.12 -13.38 30.44
C GLY A 36 4.74 -13.47 31.82
N SER A 37 5.61 -14.47 32.09
CA SER A 37 6.28 -14.61 33.37
C SER A 37 7.28 -13.49 33.64
N PHE A 38 7.97 -13.03 32.62
CA PHE A 38 8.88 -11.89 32.71
C PHE A 38 8.13 -10.61 33.11
N LEU A 39 6.98 -10.33 32.45
CA LEU A 39 6.17 -9.15 32.75
C LEU A 39 5.62 -9.20 34.20
N GLU A 40 5.15 -10.37 34.69
CA GLU A 40 4.68 -10.50 36.06
C GLU A 40 5.79 -10.33 37.10
N LYS A 41 6.96 -10.89 36.83
CA LYS A 41 8.12 -10.75 37.71
C LYS A 41 8.57 -9.29 37.83
N ASN A 42 8.41 -8.51 36.76
CA ASN A 42 8.75 -7.10 36.73
C ASN A 42 7.50 -6.20 36.90
N SER A 43 6.55 -6.62 37.73
CA SER A 43 5.28 -5.89 37.98
C SER A 43 5.47 -4.49 38.54
N GLU A 44 6.60 -4.19 39.18
CA GLU A 44 6.94 -2.82 39.61
C GLU A 44 7.02 -1.86 38.41
N LEU A 45 7.35 -2.36 37.22
CA LEU A 45 7.47 -1.58 35.98
C LEU A 45 6.25 -1.75 35.07
N TYR A 46 5.63 -2.95 35.05
CA TYR A 46 4.58 -3.31 34.06
C TYR A 46 3.26 -3.72 34.77
N GLY A 47 3.05 -3.43 36.06
CA GLY A 47 1.88 -3.89 36.80
C GLY A 47 0.55 -3.49 36.16
N ASP A 48 0.43 -2.26 35.69
CA ASP A 48 -0.77 -1.74 35.03
C ASP A 48 -1.02 -2.41 33.67
N PHE A 49 0.05 -2.70 32.94
CA PHE A 49 -0.07 -3.44 31.69
C PHE A 49 -0.40 -4.91 31.92
N ASN A 50 0.13 -5.53 32.99
CA ASN A 50 -0.25 -6.88 33.39
C ASN A 50 -1.75 -6.97 33.72
N TYR A 51 -2.30 -5.97 34.39
CA TYR A 51 -3.75 -5.87 34.63
C TYR A 51 -4.55 -5.83 33.31
N ILE A 52 -4.09 -5.06 32.34
CA ILE A 52 -4.72 -4.97 31.02
C ILE A 52 -4.64 -6.32 30.29
N LEU A 53 -3.48 -7.00 30.31
CA LEU A 53 -3.27 -8.31 29.70
C LEU A 53 -4.16 -9.40 30.34
N ASP A 54 -4.29 -9.40 31.67
CA ASP A 54 -5.15 -10.33 32.39
C ASP A 54 -6.61 -10.15 32.01
N ARG A 55 -7.11 -8.91 32.02
CA ARG A 55 -8.48 -8.59 31.62
C ARG A 55 -8.77 -8.91 30.16
N ALA A 56 -7.78 -8.78 29.29
CA ALA A 56 -7.86 -9.17 27.89
C ALA A 56 -7.76 -10.69 27.67
N GLY A 57 -7.41 -11.47 28.69
CA GLY A 57 -7.16 -12.91 28.60
C GLY A 57 -5.87 -13.28 27.85
N LEU A 58 -4.99 -12.31 27.57
CA LEU A 58 -3.75 -12.53 26.81
C LEU A 58 -2.56 -12.94 27.69
N MET A 59 -2.61 -12.71 28.99
CA MET A 59 -1.53 -13.14 29.88
C MET A 59 -1.28 -14.66 29.80
N SER A 60 -2.35 -15.46 29.74
CA SER A 60 -2.24 -16.92 29.58
C SER A 60 -1.61 -17.31 28.25
N LEU A 61 -1.88 -16.57 27.17
CA LEU A 61 -1.26 -16.77 25.85
C LEU A 61 0.24 -16.49 25.90
N LEU A 62 0.66 -15.40 26.53
CA LEU A 62 2.06 -14.99 26.64
C LEU A 62 2.88 -15.90 27.59
N LYS A 63 2.21 -16.71 28.44
CA LYS A 63 2.82 -17.76 29.23
C LYS A 63 2.88 -19.12 28.54
N ALA A 64 2.09 -19.30 27.49
CA ALA A 64 2.01 -20.52 26.72
C ALA A 64 3.16 -20.67 25.73
N TYR A 65 3.30 -21.88 25.18
CA TYR A 65 4.20 -22.14 24.08
C TYR A 65 3.81 -21.31 22.85
N GLY A 66 4.80 -20.65 22.23
CA GLY A 66 4.57 -19.78 21.09
C GLY A 66 5.82 -18.98 20.74
N SER A 67 5.64 -17.99 19.89
CA SER A 67 6.68 -17.02 19.54
C SER A 67 6.01 -15.64 19.45
N TYR A 68 6.40 -14.73 20.33
CA TYR A 68 5.72 -13.44 20.47
C TYR A 68 6.71 -12.28 20.51
N THR A 69 6.31 -11.12 20.02
CA THR A 69 6.92 -9.83 20.39
C THR A 69 5.90 -9.07 21.23
N CYS A 70 6.32 -8.57 22.38
CA CYS A 70 5.51 -7.75 23.26
C CYS A 70 6.13 -6.37 23.41
N PHE A 71 5.44 -5.33 22.95
CA PHE A 71 5.77 -3.94 23.22
C PHE A 71 5.13 -3.54 24.55
N ALA A 72 5.87 -3.65 25.66
CA ALA A 72 5.34 -3.47 27.00
C ALA A 72 5.41 -2.01 27.45
N PRO A 73 4.27 -1.30 27.63
CA PRO A 73 4.27 0.04 28.20
C PRO A 73 4.54 -0.01 29.70
N THR A 74 5.28 0.97 30.22
CA THR A 74 5.51 1.12 31.65
C THR A 74 4.25 1.62 32.37
N ASN A 75 4.21 1.50 33.71
CA ASN A 75 3.12 2.06 34.50
C ASN A 75 2.94 3.55 34.24
N ASP A 76 4.05 4.31 34.17
CA ASP A 76 4.00 5.74 33.82
C ASP A 76 3.39 6.00 32.42
N ALA A 77 3.63 5.10 31.46
CA ALA A 77 3.03 5.18 30.13
C ALA A 77 1.52 4.95 30.19
N VAL A 78 1.07 3.97 30.97
CA VAL A 78 -0.36 3.69 31.18
C VAL A 78 -1.04 4.85 31.91
N GLU A 79 -0.41 5.43 32.94
CA GLU A 79 -0.94 6.58 33.66
C GLU A 79 -1.09 7.80 32.73
N ARG A 80 -0.08 8.09 31.88
CA ARG A 80 -0.18 9.14 30.88
C ARG A 80 -1.32 8.91 29.89
N TYR A 81 -1.47 7.68 29.42
CA TYR A 81 -2.57 7.29 28.52
C TYR A 81 -3.93 7.58 29.17
N LEU A 82 -4.14 7.16 30.42
CA LEU A 82 -5.38 7.40 31.15
C LEU A 82 -5.64 8.91 31.36
N SER A 83 -4.59 9.68 31.63
CA SER A 83 -4.68 11.14 31.75
C SER A 83 -5.07 11.81 30.44
N GLN A 84 -4.57 11.32 29.31
CA GLN A 84 -4.98 11.79 27.98
C GLN A 84 -6.44 11.44 27.69
N GLN A 85 -6.88 10.22 28.05
CA GLN A 85 -8.29 9.83 27.92
C GLN A 85 -9.20 10.68 28.79
N ASP A 86 -8.78 11.09 30.00
CA ASP A 86 -9.52 12.04 30.84
C ASP A 86 -9.69 13.40 30.15
N SER A 87 -8.65 13.90 29.49
CA SER A 87 -8.70 15.15 28.73
C SER A 87 -9.67 15.07 27.55
N ILE A 88 -9.61 13.98 26.79
CA ILE A 88 -10.51 13.70 25.65
C ILE A 88 -11.95 13.58 26.15
N TRP A 89 -12.19 12.85 27.25
CA TRP A 89 -13.50 12.68 27.84
C TRP A 89 -14.08 14.03 28.32
N ARG A 90 -13.29 14.85 29.01
CA ARG A 90 -13.73 16.18 29.47
C ARG A 90 -14.07 17.10 28.29
N ALA A 91 -13.30 17.05 27.21
CA ALA A 91 -13.61 17.77 25.97
C ALA A 91 -14.91 17.27 25.34
N SER A 92 -15.21 15.97 25.45
CA SER A 92 -16.45 15.37 24.93
C SER A 92 -17.73 15.81 25.66
N LEU A 93 -17.60 16.31 26.89
CA LEU A 93 -18.73 16.85 27.67
C LEU A 93 -19.17 18.26 27.22
N GLN A 94 -18.44 18.88 26.29
CA GLN A 94 -18.84 20.18 25.74
C GLN A 94 -20.07 20.05 24.85
N PRO A 95 -20.99 21.06 24.86
CA PRO A 95 -22.17 21.04 24.01
C PRO A 95 -21.80 20.86 22.53
N GLY A 96 -22.31 19.83 21.90
CA GLY A 96 -22.05 19.52 20.48
C GLY A 96 -21.03 18.41 20.23
N SER A 97 -20.36 17.87 21.26
CA SER A 97 -19.48 16.72 21.13
C SER A 97 -20.24 15.40 20.89
N ARG A 98 -19.73 14.54 20.01
CA ARG A 98 -20.39 13.28 19.58
C ARG A 98 -20.09 12.06 20.45
N LYS A 99 -19.27 12.13 21.52
CA LYS A 99 -18.83 10.93 22.27
C LYS A 99 -19.17 10.98 23.75
N GLU A 100 -19.99 10.03 24.17
CA GLU A 100 -20.20 9.62 25.55
C GLU A 100 -19.43 8.30 25.85
N VAL A 101 -18.10 8.35 25.84
CA VAL A 101 -17.28 7.13 26.04
C VAL A 101 -17.22 6.73 27.52
N TRP A 102 -17.29 7.71 28.44
CA TRP A 102 -17.08 7.52 29.89
C TRP A 102 -18.24 8.01 30.73
N THR A 103 -19.47 7.77 30.30
CA THR A 103 -20.67 8.22 31.04
C THR A 103 -20.66 7.70 32.49
N GLY A 104 -20.74 8.63 33.44
CA GLY A 104 -20.79 8.31 34.88
C GLY A 104 -19.43 8.20 35.57
N ILE A 105 -18.31 8.45 34.86
CA ILE A 105 -16.96 8.41 35.41
C ILE A 105 -16.46 9.83 35.62
N THR A 106 -15.85 10.11 36.78
CA THR A 106 -15.31 11.44 37.08
C THR A 106 -13.89 11.66 36.58
N SER A 107 -13.11 10.59 36.40
CA SER A 107 -11.78 10.55 35.83
C SER A 107 -11.46 9.10 35.44
N PRO A 108 -10.97 8.80 34.23
CA PRO A 108 -10.62 7.43 33.87
C PRO A 108 -9.47 6.90 34.74
N ARG A 109 -9.67 5.74 35.31
CA ARG A 109 -8.65 4.97 36.06
C ARG A 109 -8.48 3.62 35.40
N LEU A 110 -7.46 2.90 35.80
CA LEU A 110 -7.15 1.57 35.25
C LEU A 110 -8.36 0.60 35.34
N GLU A 111 -9.09 0.64 36.48
CA GLU A 111 -10.25 -0.21 36.72
C GLU A 111 -11.46 0.15 35.89
N ASP A 112 -11.52 1.39 35.38
CA ASP A 112 -12.62 1.89 34.56
C ASP A 112 -12.50 1.45 33.09
N LEU A 113 -11.34 0.92 32.66
CA LEU A 113 -11.18 0.31 31.36
C LEU A 113 -12.13 -0.89 31.21
N THR A 114 -12.90 -0.94 30.15
CA THR A 114 -13.75 -2.10 29.84
C THR A 114 -12.90 -3.27 29.33
N ASP A 115 -13.43 -4.51 29.40
CA ASP A 115 -12.76 -5.69 28.85
C ASP A 115 -12.48 -5.54 27.35
N SER A 116 -13.38 -4.88 26.63
CA SER A 116 -13.18 -4.55 25.20
C SER A 116 -11.99 -3.62 24.99
N MET A 117 -11.87 -2.56 25.80
CA MET A 117 -10.73 -1.62 25.71
C MET A 117 -9.43 -2.33 26.08
N CYS A 118 -9.41 -3.09 27.16
CA CYS A 118 -8.25 -3.90 27.54
C CYS A 118 -7.85 -4.85 26.43
N ASN A 119 -8.82 -5.51 25.78
CA ASN A 119 -8.55 -6.44 24.68
C ASN A 119 -7.91 -5.73 23.47
N VAL A 120 -8.44 -4.56 23.09
CA VAL A 120 -7.89 -3.78 21.98
C VAL A 120 -6.48 -3.27 22.30
N ILE A 121 -6.25 -2.72 23.50
CA ILE A 121 -4.92 -2.26 23.93
C ILE A 121 -3.95 -3.45 23.94
N ALA A 122 -4.26 -4.53 24.65
CA ALA A 122 -3.38 -5.68 24.78
C ALA A 122 -3.00 -6.30 23.42
N LYS A 123 -3.99 -6.51 22.54
CA LYS A 123 -3.76 -7.04 21.19
C LYS A 123 -2.91 -6.12 20.32
N THR A 124 -3.00 -4.81 20.53
CA THR A 124 -2.17 -3.85 19.77
C THR A 124 -0.69 -3.98 20.11
N HIS A 125 -0.38 -4.34 21.37
CA HIS A 125 0.98 -4.45 21.87
C HIS A 125 1.65 -5.82 21.63
N VAL A 126 0.95 -6.79 21.05
CA VAL A 126 1.46 -8.17 20.89
C VAL A 126 1.45 -8.58 19.42
N LEU A 127 2.59 -9.08 18.95
CA LEU A 127 2.75 -9.71 17.65
C LEU A 127 2.83 -11.23 17.79
N PRO A 128 2.30 -12.01 16.84
CA PRO A 128 2.31 -13.48 16.87
C PRO A 128 3.66 -14.09 16.40
N LYS A 129 4.75 -13.33 16.46
CA LYS A 129 6.10 -13.75 16.09
C LYS A 129 7.12 -12.94 16.87
N ALA A 130 8.26 -13.56 17.20
CA ALA A 130 9.37 -12.88 17.86
C ALA A 130 10.22 -12.10 16.84
N PHE A 131 10.51 -10.84 17.15
CA PHE A 131 11.39 -9.96 16.40
C PHE A 131 12.35 -9.24 17.35
N LEU A 132 13.62 -9.28 17.01
CA LEU A 132 14.61 -8.38 17.57
C LEU A 132 14.58 -7.05 16.80
N THR A 133 15.13 -5.98 17.38
CA THR A 133 15.24 -4.68 16.66
C THR A 133 16.05 -4.79 15.38
N THR A 134 16.97 -5.75 15.29
CA THR A 134 17.75 -6.06 14.09
C THR A 134 16.92 -6.71 12.97
N ASP A 135 15.78 -7.32 13.30
CA ASP A 135 14.86 -7.94 12.36
C ASP A 135 13.82 -6.94 11.84
N MET A 136 13.75 -5.77 12.49
CA MET A 136 12.81 -4.70 12.18
C MET A 136 13.49 -3.72 11.22
N GLU A 137 13.39 -3.99 9.94
CA GLU A 137 13.92 -3.13 8.89
C GLU A 137 12.78 -2.39 8.17
N GLY A 138 12.98 -1.10 7.89
CA GLY A 138 12.01 -0.31 7.12
C GLY A 138 11.21 0.67 7.98
N ASP A 139 9.95 0.81 7.67
CA ASP A 139 9.02 1.78 8.25
C ASP A 139 7.81 1.14 8.94
N VAL A 140 7.74 -0.18 8.88
CA VAL A 140 6.67 -0.98 9.46
C VAL A 140 7.25 -2.24 10.05
N VAL A 141 6.78 -2.62 11.23
CA VAL A 141 7.13 -3.91 11.84
C VAL A 141 6.64 -5.03 10.92
N PRO A 142 7.49 -6.02 10.56
CA PRO A 142 7.20 -6.97 9.48
C PRO A 142 6.12 -8.02 9.80
N SER A 143 5.28 -7.80 10.78
CA SER A 143 4.11 -8.64 11.12
C SER A 143 2.97 -7.80 11.65
N MET A 144 1.73 -8.22 11.38
CA MET A 144 0.57 -7.64 12.04
C MET A 144 0.54 -8.03 13.51
N ASN A 145 0.01 -7.12 14.34
CA ASN A 145 -0.30 -7.40 15.73
C ASN A 145 -1.58 -8.27 15.83
N LEU A 146 -1.94 -8.66 17.06
CA LEU A 146 -3.14 -9.48 17.29
C LEU A 146 -4.47 -8.75 17.03
N ASN A 147 -4.41 -7.46 16.66
CA ASN A 147 -5.54 -6.68 16.14
C ASN A 147 -5.57 -6.59 14.61
N ASP A 148 -4.82 -7.45 13.92
CA ASP A 148 -4.69 -7.47 12.46
C ASP A 148 -4.22 -6.12 11.85
N ARG A 149 -3.27 -5.43 12.54
CA ARG A 149 -2.70 -4.15 12.08
C ARG A 149 -1.19 -4.18 12.09
N PHE A 150 -0.59 -3.52 11.13
CA PHE A 150 0.83 -3.22 11.17
C PHE A 150 1.12 -2.09 12.15
N LEU A 151 2.28 -2.18 12.80
CA LEU A 151 2.81 -1.10 13.61
C LEU A 151 3.84 -0.34 12.78
N THR A 152 3.72 0.99 12.76
CA THR A 152 4.69 1.84 12.06
C THR A 152 5.99 1.95 12.85
N MET A 153 7.11 2.07 12.13
CA MET A 153 8.42 2.33 12.72
C MET A 153 8.97 3.65 12.22
N SER A 154 9.63 4.36 13.10
CA SER A 154 10.41 5.53 12.72
C SER A 154 11.67 5.64 13.56
N PHE A 155 12.67 6.34 13.04
CA PHE A 155 13.94 6.55 13.71
C PHE A 155 14.17 8.06 13.88
N GLY A 156 14.69 8.42 15.03
CA GLY A 156 15.04 9.79 15.37
C GLY A 156 16.37 9.85 16.10
N VAL A 157 16.75 11.02 16.57
CA VAL A 157 17.87 11.25 17.45
C VAL A 157 17.39 11.93 18.73
N ASP A 158 17.89 11.49 19.87
CA ASP A 158 17.64 12.15 21.15
C ASP A 158 18.49 13.42 21.32
N GLU A 159 18.30 14.11 22.44
CA GLU A 159 19.04 15.33 22.79
C GLU A 159 20.56 15.12 22.85
N ASN A 160 21.01 13.88 22.98
CA ASN A 160 22.43 13.49 23.03
C ASN A 160 22.95 12.97 21.69
N LEU A 161 22.17 13.10 20.60
CA LEU A 161 22.47 12.61 19.25
C LEU A 161 22.55 11.07 19.15
N HIS A 162 21.93 10.32 20.08
CA HIS A 162 21.78 8.88 19.95
C HIS A 162 20.58 8.55 19.06
N SER A 163 20.75 7.53 18.23
CA SER A 163 19.65 6.99 17.44
C SER A 163 18.57 6.38 18.35
N VAL A 164 17.32 6.73 18.13
CA VAL A 164 16.16 6.25 18.87
C VAL A 164 15.15 5.65 17.89
N MET A 165 14.54 4.53 18.28
CA MET A 165 13.47 3.90 17.54
C MET A 165 12.12 4.21 18.19
N TYR A 166 11.13 4.43 17.35
CA TYR A 166 9.74 4.64 17.74
C TYR A 166 8.85 3.61 17.05
N ILE A 167 7.87 3.09 17.80
CA ILE A 167 6.80 2.21 17.30
C ILE A 167 5.47 2.93 17.47
N ASN A 168 4.74 3.17 16.40
CA ASN A 168 3.52 4.02 16.39
C ASN A 168 3.72 5.34 17.15
N GLY A 169 4.90 5.96 17.02
CA GLY A 169 5.25 7.19 17.73
C GLY A 169 5.70 6.99 19.18
N ALA A 170 5.53 5.82 19.79
CA ALA A 170 6.03 5.52 21.13
C ALA A 170 7.51 5.14 21.10
N ARG A 171 8.33 5.83 21.90
CA ARG A 171 9.77 5.57 22.00
C ARG A 171 10.05 4.21 22.63
N LEU A 172 10.94 3.41 21.99
CA LEU A 172 11.56 2.24 22.64
C LEU A 172 12.60 2.72 23.66
N THR A 173 12.47 2.23 24.90
CA THR A 173 13.38 2.58 26.02
C THR A 173 14.31 1.44 26.40
N VAL A 174 13.80 0.22 26.47
CA VAL A 174 14.56 -1.02 26.60
C VAL A 174 14.09 -1.96 25.48
N TYR A 175 15.00 -2.64 24.84
CA TYR A 175 14.65 -3.49 23.69
C TYR A 175 15.50 -4.76 23.67
N ASP A 176 15.01 -5.75 22.89
CA ASP A 176 15.66 -7.03 22.69
C ASP A 176 15.81 -7.88 23.98
N GLU A 177 14.84 -7.77 24.91
CA GLU A 177 14.76 -8.63 26.09
C GLU A 177 14.21 -10.00 25.68
N GLU A 178 15.11 -10.93 25.32
CA GLU A 178 14.76 -12.27 24.85
C GLU A 178 14.21 -13.13 25.99
N GLN A 179 13.08 -13.80 25.71
CA GLN A 179 12.41 -14.75 26.57
C GLN A 179 12.27 -16.10 25.87
N GLU A 180 11.95 -17.17 26.61
CA GLU A 180 11.85 -18.54 26.07
C GLU A 180 10.82 -18.64 24.90
N ASN A 181 9.78 -17.82 24.90
CA ASN A 181 8.73 -17.81 23.90
C ASN A 181 8.56 -16.46 23.20
N GLY A 182 9.57 -15.60 23.17
CA GLY A 182 9.50 -14.34 22.46
C GLY A 182 10.45 -13.26 22.94
N VAL A 183 10.15 -12.02 22.56
CA VAL A 183 10.94 -10.84 22.86
C VAL A 183 10.06 -9.76 23.49
N VAL A 184 10.59 -9.06 24.48
CA VAL A 184 9.95 -7.90 25.10
C VAL A 184 10.71 -6.63 24.74
N HIS A 185 9.98 -5.62 24.28
CA HIS A 185 10.47 -4.26 24.09
C HIS A 185 9.67 -3.31 24.96
N THR A 186 10.32 -2.51 25.77
CA THR A 186 9.67 -1.51 26.60
C THR A 186 9.38 -0.25 25.80
N VAL A 187 8.15 0.21 25.82
CA VAL A 187 7.72 1.46 25.18
C VAL A 187 7.40 2.53 26.23
N ALA A 188 7.77 3.77 25.89
CA ALA A 188 7.53 4.92 26.77
C ALA A 188 6.06 5.32 26.82
N ASP A 189 5.26 4.99 25.83
CA ASP A 189 3.84 5.35 25.71
C ASP A 189 3.02 4.12 25.29
N VAL A 190 1.72 4.12 25.64
CA VAL A 190 0.79 3.08 25.19
C VAL A 190 0.62 3.22 23.68
N LEU A 191 0.79 2.10 22.95
CA LEU A 191 0.47 2.03 21.54
C LEU A 191 -1.05 2.17 21.39
N ASN A 192 -1.51 3.40 21.20
CA ASN A 192 -2.94 3.67 21.15
C ASN A 192 -3.47 3.29 19.77
N PRO A 193 -4.28 2.22 19.67
CA PRO A 193 -4.89 1.91 18.38
C PRO A 193 -5.99 2.92 18.12
N SER A 194 -5.95 3.60 16.98
CA SER A 194 -7.13 4.34 16.57
C SER A 194 -8.28 3.36 16.34
N THR A 195 -9.36 3.54 17.06
CA THR A 195 -10.63 2.82 16.86
C THR A 195 -11.57 3.58 15.95
N ASN A 196 -11.22 4.81 15.62
CA ASN A 196 -11.98 5.70 14.77
C ASN A 196 -11.80 5.33 13.31
N THR A 197 -12.88 5.31 12.55
CA THR A 197 -12.81 5.31 11.08
C THR A 197 -12.13 6.59 10.59
N LEU A 198 -11.62 6.58 9.37
CA LEU A 198 -10.91 7.72 8.79
C LEU A 198 -11.67 9.05 8.94
N PRO A 199 -12.99 9.14 8.61
CA PRO A 199 -13.74 10.38 8.82
C PRO A 199 -13.85 10.78 10.29
N ALA A 200 -14.04 9.82 11.20
CA ALA A 200 -14.12 10.10 12.63
C ALA A 200 -12.78 10.60 13.19
N GLN A 201 -11.66 10.09 12.68
CA GLN A 201 -10.33 10.54 13.06
C GLN A 201 -10.07 11.98 12.57
N ILE A 202 -10.46 12.31 11.33
CA ILE A 202 -10.37 13.68 10.80
C ILE A 202 -11.19 14.65 11.66
N ALA A 203 -12.39 14.26 12.08
CA ALA A 203 -13.27 15.10 12.89
C ALA A 203 -12.75 15.37 14.31
N GLU A 204 -11.82 14.58 14.82
CA GLU A 204 -11.18 14.79 16.13
C GLU A 204 -10.03 15.79 16.08
N MET A 205 -9.53 16.15 14.89
CA MET A 205 -8.40 17.06 14.73
C MET A 205 -8.88 18.51 14.57
N PRO A 206 -8.66 19.39 15.56
CA PRO A 206 -9.23 20.75 15.55
C PRO A 206 -8.69 21.63 14.42
N PHE A 207 -7.51 21.35 13.91
CA PHE A 207 -6.88 22.06 12.80
C PHE A 207 -7.34 21.60 11.41
N LEU A 208 -8.27 20.62 11.32
CA LEU A 208 -8.91 20.14 10.09
C LEU A 208 -10.40 20.51 10.04
N SER A 209 -10.82 21.55 10.75
CA SER A 209 -12.24 21.86 10.95
C SER A 209 -12.98 22.14 9.64
N ILE A 210 -12.37 22.87 8.70
CA ILE A 210 -12.95 23.22 7.41
C ILE A 210 -13.07 21.96 6.52
N PHE A 211 -12.00 21.15 6.46
CA PHE A 211 -12.02 19.93 5.68
C PHE A 211 -13.02 18.90 6.24
N SER A 212 -13.08 18.76 7.56
CA SER A 212 -14.03 17.88 8.25
C SER A 212 -15.48 18.27 7.98
N ASP A 213 -15.82 19.58 8.03
CA ASP A 213 -17.17 20.08 7.70
C ASP A 213 -17.50 19.81 6.23
N ALA A 214 -16.53 20.02 5.32
CA ALA A 214 -16.70 19.71 3.90
C ALA A 214 -16.96 18.22 3.67
N LEU A 215 -16.20 17.33 4.33
CA LEU A 215 -16.37 15.88 4.25
C LEU A 215 -17.75 15.42 4.72
N THR A 216 -18.23 15.98 5.82
CA THR A 216 -19.57 15.69 6.38
C THR A 216 -20.68 16.19 5.47
N ARG A 217 -20.61 17.45 5.01
CA ARG A 217 -21.66 18.05 4.15
C ARG A 217 -21.80 17.32 2.82
N THR A 218 -20.71 16.84 2.27
CA THR A 218 -20.73 16.08 0.99
C THR A 218 -21.23 14.65 1.15
N GLY A 219 -21.41 14.16 2.37
CA GLY A 219 -21.81 12.77 2.65
C GLY A 219 -20.73 11.74 2.30
N LEU A 220 -19.55 12.17 1.84
CA LEU A 220 -18.44 11.28 1.48
C LEU A 220 -17.91 10.51 2.71
N GLU A 221 -18.08 11.04 3.93
CA GLU A 221 -17.77 10.33 5.17
C GLU A 221 -18.46 8.95 5.22
N GLY A 222 -19.71 8.86 4.73
CA GLY A 222 -20.47 7.61 4.69
C GLY A 222 -19.86 6.53 3.79
N THR A 223 -19.09 6.91 2.79
CA THR A 223 -18.43 5.99 1.86
C THR A 223 -17.14 5.38 2.42
N MET A 224 -16.67 5.84 3.57
CA MET A 224 -15.40 5.44 4.20
C MET A 224 -15.61 4.88 5.62
N GLN A 225 -16.76 4.26 5.89
CA GLN A 225 -17.06 3.66 7.20
C GLN A 225 -16.65 2.20 7.30
N LEU A 226 -16.51 1.51 6.18
CA LEU A 226 -16.21 0.08 6.16
C LEU A 226 -14.72 -0.14 6.46
N TYR A 227 -14.46 -1.18 7.25
CA TYR A 227 -13.11 -1.66 7.54
C TYR A 227 -12.89 -3.06 6.97
N LYS A 228 -13.90 -3.92 7.07
CA LYS A 228 -13.84 -5.32 6.68
C LYS A 228 -15.15 -5.73 6.03
N ASP A 229 -15.08 -6.65 5.07
CA ASP A 229 -16.24 -7.29 4.46
C ASP A 229 -16.65 -8.51 5.27
N ASP A 230 -17.68 -8.37 6.08
CA ASP A 230 -18.23 -9.45 6.91
C ASP A 230 -18.89 -10.58 6.08
N ASN A 231 -19.18 -10.31 4.80
CA ASN A 231 -19.77 -11.28 3.88
C ASN A 231 -18.73 -12.02 3.02
N TYR A 232 -17.43 -11.79 3.26
CA TYR A 232 -16.36 -12.43 2.50
C TYR A 232 -16.32 -13.94 2.78
N THR A 233 -16.47 -14.76 1.74
CA THR A 233 -16.63 -16.22 1.84
C THR A 233 -15.42 -17.02 1.38
N GLU A 234 -14.42 -16.40 0.77
CA GLU A 234 -13.21 -17.06 0.26
C GLU A 234 -12.18 -17.38 1.35
N ALA A 235 -12.38 -16.88 2.57
CA ALA A 235 -11.50 -17.14 3.70
C ALA A 235 -11.20 -18.64 3.86
N ASN A 236 -9.92 -18.96 4.06
CA ASN A 236 -9.42 -20.34 4.24
C ASN A 236 -9.63 -21.28 3.05
N LYS A 237 -9.99 -20.80 1.86
CA LYS A 237 -9.98 -21.58 0.64
C LYS A 237 -8.57 -21.70 0.08
N TRP A 238 -8.22 -22.89 -0.38
CA TRP A 238 -6.96 -23.17 -1.05
C TRP A 238 -7.27 -23.69 -2.45
N ALA A 239 -6.69 -23.05 -3.45
CA ALA A 239 -6.74 -23.57 -4.79
C ALA A 239 -5.57 -24.54 -5.01
N SER A 240 -5.85 -25.70 -5.63
CA SER A 240 -4.80 -26.65 -6.00
C SER A 240 -3.82 -26.01 -6.97
N ASN A 241 -2.53 -26.17 -6.66
CA ASN A 241 -1.44 -25.67 -7.48
C ASN A 241 -0.93 -26.69 -8.51
N ALA A 242 -1.70 -27.69 -8.83
CA ALA A 242 -1.36 -28.53 -9.98
C ALA A 242 -0.99 -27.69 -11.22
N ASP A 243 -1.39 -26.44 -11.17
CA ASP A 243 -1.31 -25.50 -12.26
C ASP A 243 -0.22 -24.42 -12.12
N MET A 244 0.36 -24.26 -10.96
CA MET A 244 1.47 -23.33 -10.70
C MET A 244 2.58 -24.14 -10.06
N SER A 245 3.77 -24.15 -10.53
CA SER A 245 4.85 -25.10 -10.25
C SER A 245 5.30 -25.28 -8.79
N SER A 246 4.62 -24.76 -7.79
CA SER A 246 5.14 -24.65 -6.42
C SER A 246 4.19 -24.88 -5.24
N GLY A 247 3.03 -25.50 -5.38
CA GLY A 247 2.18 -25.83 -4.23
C GLY A 247 0.77 -25.19 -4.30
N ALA A 248 -0.02 -25.15 -3.24
CA ALA A 248 -1.34 -24.51 -3.22
C ALA A 248 -1.23 -23.02 -2.85
N LEU A 249 -1.88 -22.15 -3.62
CA LEU A 249 -2.00 -20.74 -3.28
C LEU A 249 -3.29 -20.49 -2.49
N PRO A 250 -3.24 -19.70 -1.44
CA PRO A 250 -4.42 -19.31 -0.69
C PRO A 250 -5.21 -18.24 -1.43
N TYR A 251 -6.49 -18.14 -1.09
CA TYR A 251 -7.20 -16.88 -1.18
C TYR A 251 -6.88 -16.02 0.05
N PRO A 252 -6.90 -14.69 -0.04
CA PRO A 252 -6.73 -13.85 1.13
C PRO A 252 -7.72 -14.24 2.24
N PRO A 253 -7.30 -14.28 3.51
CA PRO A 253 -8.17 -14.74 4.60
C PRO A 253 -9.32 -13.78 4.91
N ASN A 254 -9.16 -12.52 4.57
CA ASN A 254 -10.15 -11.47 4.76
C ASN A 254 -10.21 -10.58 3.51
N ARG A 255 -11.27 -9.76 3.42
CA ARG A 255 -11.33 -8.61 2.51
C ARG A 255 -11.45 -7.36 3.35
N TYR A 256 -10.38 -6.56 3.36
CA TYR A 256 -10.36 -5.26 4.04
C TYR A 256 -10.62 -4.13 3.06
N PHE A 257 -11.29 -3.09 3.56
CA PHE A 257 -11.42 -1.80 2.91
C PHE A 257 -10.43 -0.84 3.55
N GLY A 258 -9.81 -0.01 2.73
CA GLY A 258 -8.82 0.94 3.18
C GLY A 258 -8.92 2.25 2.42
N TYR A 259 -8.61 3.35 3.09
CA TYR A 259 -8.77 4.68 2.54
C TYR A 259 -7.55 5.55 2.82
N THR A 260 -7.32 6.52 1.96
CA THR A 260 -6.34 7.58 2.19
C THR A 260 -7.01 8.92 1.97
N ALA A 261 -6.79 9.86 2.88
CA ALA A 261 -7.23 11.24 2.75
C ALA A 261 -6.02 12.19 2.75
N PHE A 262 -5.95 13.05 1.76
CA PHE A 262 -5.04 14.19 1.72
C PHE A 262 -5.80 15.41 2.21
N CYS A 263 -5.39 15.99 3.35
CA CYS A 263 -6.16 17.02 4.03
C CYS A 263 -5.36 18.31 4.13
N GLU A 264 -5.95 19.43 3.72
CA GLU A 264 -5.42 20.76 4.03
C GLU A 264 -5.73 21.10 5.49
N PRO A 265 -4.73 21.46 6.31
CA PRO A 265 -4.97 22.14 7.57
C PRO A 265 -5.70 23.48 7.37
N ASP A 266 -6.46 23.93 8.39
CA ASP A 266 -7.16 25.21 8.34
C ASP A 266 -6.21 26.39 8.03
N SER A 267 -4.94 26.30 8.45
CA SER A 267 -3.90 27.29 8.11
C SER A 267 -3.65 27.40 6.60
N VAL A 268 -3.74 26.32 5.85
CA VAL A 268 -3.62 26.33 4.38
C VAL A 268 -4.84 27.00 3.75
N PHE A 269 -6.03 26.71 4.26
CA PHE A 269 -7.25 27.40 3.81
C PHE A 269 -7.18 28.89 4.11
N HIS A 270 -6.79 29.29 5.33
CA HIS A 270 -6.65 30.70 5.72
C HIS A 270 -5.62 31.44 4.86
N ALA A 271 -4.50 30.80 4.51
CA ALA A 271 -3.50 31.38 3.61
C ALA A 271 -4.02 31.63 2.18
N ASN A 272 -5.17 31.02 1.82
CA ASN A 272 -5.85 31.21 0.56
C ASN A 272 -7.17 32.01 0.68
N ASP A 273 -7.35 32.78 1.77
CA ASP A 273 -8.55 33.58 2.07
C ASP A 273 -9.84 32.74 2.17
N ILE A 274 -9.73 31.51 2.71
CA ILE A 274 -10.85 30.60 2.97
C ILE A 274 -10.92 30.37 4.48
N TRP A 275 -11.93 30.91 5.15
CA TRP A 275 -12.04 30.92 6.61
C TRP A 275 -13.12 29.99 7.16
N ASN A 276 -14.00 29.51 6.28
CA ASN A 276 -15.12 28.64 6.62
C ASN A 276 -15.57 27.87 5.39
N ILE A 277 -16.55 27.01 5.56
CA ILE A 277 -17.08 26.15 4.49
C ILE A 277 -17.80 26.95 3.38
N GLU A 278 -18.41 28.08 3.71
CA GLU A 278 -19.09 28.94 2.75
C GLU A 278 -18.08 29.58 1.79
N ASP A 279 -16.93 30.04 2.33
CA ASP A 279 -15.83 30.56 1.52
C ASP A 279 -15.25 29.44 0.63
N LEU A 280 -15.03 28.25 1.20
CA LEU A 280 -14.54 27.09 0.44
C LEU A 280 -15.52 26.76 -0.71
N TYR A 281 -16.82 26.68 -0.43
CA TYR A 281 -17.80 26.40 -1.47
C TYR A 281 -17.84 27.47 -2.56
N ALA A 282 -17.70 28.74 -2.18
CA ALA A 282 -17.61 29.84 -3.14
C ALA A 282 -16.38 29.71 -4.06
N ARG A 283 -15.23 29.25 -3.53
CA ARG A 283 -14.02 28.94 -4.31
C ARG A 283 -14.21 27.69 -5.17
N CYS A 284 -14.80 26.64 -4.65
CA CYS A 284 -15.08 25.40 -5.41
C CYS A 284 -15.90 25.70 -6.67
N ARG A 285 -16.91 26.56 -6.60
CA ARG A 285 -17.68 26.96 -7.80
C ARG A 285 -16.86 27.68 -8.88
N GLN A 286 -15.75 28.32 -8.51
CA GLN A 286 -14.81 28.92 -9.47
C GLN A 286 -13.91 27.86 -10.10
N TRP A 287 -13.47 26.88 -9.31
CA TRP A 287 -12.61 25.80 -9.81
C TRP A 287 -13.38 24.76 -10.63
N TYR A 288 -14.62 24.47 -10.24
CA TYR A 288 -15.51 23.48 -10.89
C TYR A 288 -16.78 24.14 -11.46
N PRO A 289 -16.67 25.04 -12.45
CA PRO A 289 -17.81 25.84 -12.93
C PRO A 289 -18.93 25.02 -13.58
N ASN A 290 -18.64 23.80 -13.99
CA ASN A 290 -19.60 22.86 -14.59
C ASN A 290 -20.39 22.07 -13.53
N ALA A 291 -19.93 22.06 -12.29
CA ALA A 291 -20.59 21.36 -11.17
C ALA A 291 -21.62 22.32 -10.51
N THR A 292 -22.81 22.37 -11.10
CA THR A 292 -23.84 23.37 -10.75
C THR A 292 -24.94 22.89 -9.83
N ASN A 293 -24.97 21.60 -9.47
CA ASN A 293 -25.96 21.05 -8.57
C ASN A 293 -25.81 21.65 -7.17
N PRO A 294 -26.88 22.23 -6.57
CA PRO A 294 -26.80 22.79 -5.23
C PRO A 294 -26.80 21.75 -4.09
N ASP A 295 -27.15 20.49 -4.37
CA ASP A 295 -27.10 19.41 -3.40
C ASP A 295 -25.63 19.00 -3.16
N PHE A 296 -25.17 19.21 -1.94
CA PHE A 296 -23.79 18.88 -1.56
C PHE A 296 -23.45 17.39 -1.68
N THR A 297 -24.44 16.50 -1.63
CA THR A 297 -24.21 15.05 -1.75
C THR A 297 -24.15 14.57 -3.21
N SER A 298 -24.45 15.45 -4.15
CA SER A 298 -24.40 15.12 -5.58
C SER A 298 -22.96 15.18 -6.14
N PRO A 299 -22.55 14.19 -6.94
CA PRO A 299 -21.28 14.25 -7.69
C PRO A 299 -21.15 15.47 -8.63
N ASP A 300 -22.27 16.09 -9.00
CA ASP A 300 -22.30 17.31 -9.80
C ASP A 300 -22.27 18.60 -8.95
N ASN A 301 -21.95 18.49 -7.66
CA ASN A 301 -21.71 19.62 -6.79
C ASN A 301 -20.22 19.99 -6.72
N ALA A 302 -19.89 21.26 -6.74
CA ALA A 302 -18.51 21.73 -6.77
C ALA A 302 -17.72 21.39 -5.48
N LEU A 303 -18.36 21.43 -4.31
CA LEU A 303 -17.73 21.02 -3.05
C LEU A 303 -17.49 19.50 -3.02
N TRP A 304 -18.46 18.72 -3.48
CA TRP A 304 -18.32 17.28 -3.59
C TRP A 304 -17.11 16.91 -4.47
N GLN A 305 -16.97 17.54 -5.64
CA GLN A 305 -15.86 17.29 -6.56
C GLN A 305 -14.51 17.64 -5.92
N PHE A 306 -14.43 18.75 -5.18
CA PHE A 306 -13.24 19.12 -4.44
C PHE A 306 -12.88 18.04 -3.42
N VAL A 307 -13.78 17.70 -2.50
CA VAL A 307 -13.49 16.70 -1.44
C VAL A 307 -13.20 15.34 -2.04
N ALA A 308 -13.95 14.89 -3.04
CA ALA A 308 -13.77 13.58 -3.66
C ALA A 308 -12.40 13.40 -4.33
N TYR A 309 -11.76 14.51 -4.78
CA TYR A 309 -10.41 14.47 -5.35
C TYR A 309 -9.33 14.19 -4.31
N HIS A 310 -9.58 14.44 -3.04
CA HIS A 310 -8.64 14.22 -1.92
C HIS A 310 -8.66 12.79 -1.38
N LEU A 311 -9.57 11.93 -1.86
CA LEU A 311 -9.87 10.65 -1.25
C LEU A 311 -9.53 9.49 -2.19
N LEU A 312 -8.81 8.48 -1.65
CA LEU A 312 -8.48 7.23 -2.35
C LEU A 312 -9.12 6.04 -1.61
N ASP A 313 -9.42 4.97 -2.36
CA ASP A 313 -9.89 3.68 -1.83
C ASP A 313 -8.71 2.71 -1.53
N TRP A 314 -7.55 3.23 -1.23
CA TRP A 314 -6.32 2.52 -0.83
C TRP A 314 -5.86 2.97 0.54
N HIS A 315 -5.41 2.04 1.37
CA HIS A 315 -4.73 2.34 2.65
C HIS A 315 -3.23 2.50 2.39
N LEU A 316 -2.78 3.73 2.25
CA LEU A 316 -1.40 4.07 1.90
C LEU A 316 -0.71 4.82 3.04
N LEU A 317 0.25 4.18 3.70
CA LEU A 317 1.16 4.85 4.63
C LEU A 317 2.03 5.87 3.88
N TYR A 318 2.56 6.88 4.57
CA TYR A 318 3.41 7.91 3.97
C TYR A 318 4.56 7.31 3.16
N THR A 319 5.27 6.36 3.73
CA THR A 319 6.39 5.66 3.14
C THR A 319 6.00 4.71 1.99
N ARG A 320 4.70 4.45 1.84
CA ARG A 320 4.11 3.58 0.81
C ARG A 320 3.28 4.33 -0.23
N LEU A 321 3.24 5.65 -0.15
CA LEU A 321 2.60 6.49 -1.16
C LEU A 321 3.25 6.33 -2.54
N VAL A 322 4.55 6.07 -2.55
CA VAL A 322 5.33 5.77 -3.75
C VAL A 322 6.10 4.49 -3.49
N CYS A 323 5.78 3.45 -4.26
CA CYS A 323 6.49 2.18 -4.16
C CYS A 323 7.82 2.22 -4.89
N TYR A 324 8.79 1.54 -4.32
CA TYR A 324 10.03 1.23 -4.99
C TYR A 324 10.56 -0.11 -4.47
N ASN A 325 10.86 -1.00 -5.37
CA ASN A 325 11.55 -2.23 -5.03
C ASN A 325 13.04 -1.91 -4.85
N VAL A 326 13.58 -2.31 -3.73
CA VAL A 326 15.01 -2.25 -3.46
C VAL A 326 15.54 -3.66 -3.44
N THR A 327 16.16 -4.04 -4.52
CA THR A 327 16.84 -5.32 -4.62
C THR A 327 18.24 -5.22 -4.00
N GLY A 328 18.63 -6.18 -3.20
CA GLY A 328 20.00 -6.26 -2.73
C GLY A 328 20.30 -7.07 -1.48
N LYS A 329 19.34 -7.80 -0.92
CA LYS A 329 19.66 -8.80 0.13
C LYS A 329 18.87 -10.10 -0.07
N THR A 330 19.60 -11.19 -0.01
CA THR A 330 19.05 -12.54 0.12
C THR A 330 18.21 -12.64 1.38
N GLY A 331 16.89 -12.75 1.23
CA GLY A 331 16.00 -13.16 2.29
C GLY A 331 14.94 -12.16 2.78
N GLY A 332 14.67 -11.07 2.07
CA GLY A 332 13.59 -10.16 2.43
C GLY A 332 13.40 -9.02 1.44
N VAL A 333 12.17 -8.57 1.28
CA VAL A 333 11.87 -7.34 0.56
C VAL A 333 12.37 -6.19 1.42
N SER A 334 13.56 -5.69 1.12
CA SER A 334 14.08 -4.50 1.78
C SER A 334 13.56 -3.26 1.07
N PHE A 335 12.69 -2.51 1.72
CA PHE A 335 12.22 -1.20 1.25
C PHE A 335 13.25 -0.08 1.50
N LYS A 336 14.51 -0.43 1.75
CA LYS A 336 15.58 0.56 1.95
C LYS A 336 15.87 1.31 0.66
N SER A 337 15.62 2.59 0.68
CA SER A 337 15.83 3.54 -0.42
C SER A 337 17.28 3.79 -0.79
N GLU A 338 18.23 3.02 -0.31
CA GLU A 338 19.65 3.28 -0.48
C GLU A 338 20.27 2.69 -1.74
N ASN A 339 19.49 1.98 -2.56
CA ASN A 339 19.97 1.48 -3.83
C ASN A 339 20.34 2.65 -4.77
N HIS A 340 21.46 2.53 -5.45
CA HIS A 340 21.99 3.53 -6.38
C HIS A 340 20.98 4.00 -7.43
N PHE A 341 20.15 3.08 -7.95
CA PHE A 341 19.10 3.41 -8.92
C PHE A 341 17.91 4.13 -8.30
N ALA A 342 17.60 3.85 -7.05
CA ALA A 342 16.55 4.52 -6.33
C ALA A 342 16.80 6.03 -6.16
N ARG A 343 18.07 6.44 -6.10
CA ARG A 343 18.45 7.86 -6.02
C ARG A 343 18.44 8.60 -7.36
N THR A 344 18.44 7.87 -8.46
CA THR A 344 18.61 8.45 -9.81
C THR A 344 17.35 8.42 -10.66
N ALA A 345 16.29 7.74 -10.23
CA ALA A 345 15.03 7.64 -10.96
C ALA A 345 13.91 8.43 -10.28
N ASP A 346 13.10 9.10 -11.06
CA ASP A 346 11.83 9.63 -10.60
C ASP A 346 10.89 8.46 -10.28
N ARG A 347 10.14 8.56 -9.18
CA ARG A 347 9.20 7.53 -8.74
C ARG A 347 7.83 8.13 -8.69
N ALA A 348 6.91 7.57 -9.44
CA ALA A 348 5.54 8.05 -9.50
C ALA A 348 4.56 6.89 -9.46
N GLU A 349 3.52 7.06 -8.68
CA GLU A 349 2.33 6.22 -8.65
C GLU A 349 1.13 7.00 -9.13
N HIS A 350 0.15 6.29 -9.68
CA HIS A 350 -1.04 6.89 -10.23
C HIS A 350 -2.27 6.16 -9.68
N TYR A 351 -3.08 6.87 -8.92
CA TYR A 351 -4.29 6.33 -8.29
C TYR A 351 -5.55 7.04 -8.79
N GLU A 352 -6.63 6.29 -8.94
CA GLU A 352 -7.94 6.88 -9.19
C GLU A 352 -8.55 7.39 -7.87
N THR A 353 -8.97 8.64 -7.83
CA THR A 353 -9.64 9.25 -6.67
C THR A 353 -11.13 8.92 -6.63
N LYS A 354 -11.81 9.22 -5.51
CA LYS A 354 -13.29 9.10 -5.44
C LYS A 354 -14.02 10.04 -6.41
N LEU A 355 -13.37 11.09 -6.90
CA LEU A 355 -13.87 11.91 -8.01
C LEU A 355 -13.92 11.12 -9.33
N GLY A 356 -13.23 10.00 -9.41
CA GLY A 356 -13.08 9.25 -10.64
C GLY A 356 -12.12 9.90 -11.63
N THR A 357 -11.05 10.47 -11.12
CA THR A 357 -9.99 11.11 -11.88
C THR A 357 -8.64 10.70 -11.31
N MET A 358 -7.59 10.87 -12.10
CA MET A 358 -6.25 10.44 -11.72
C MET A 358 -5.57 11.43 -10.79
N LEU A 359 -4.97 10.93 -9.70
CA LEU A 359 -4.01 11.62 -8.86
C LEU A 359 -2.61 11.02 -9.10
N LYS A 360 -1.64 11.88 -9.40
CA LYS A 360 -0.24 11.50 -9.49
C LYS A 360 0.46 11.78 -8.17
N ILE A 361 1.05 10.75 -7.57
CA ILE A 361 1.90 10.85 -6.37
C ILE A 361 3.33 10.61 -6.81
N MET A 362 4.24 11.52 -6.50
CA MET A 362 5.60 11.44 -7.01
C MET A 362 6.62 11.80 -5.95
N MET A 363 7.72 11.03 -5.91
CA MET A 363 8.96 11.37 -5.22
C MET A 363 10.01 11.68 -6.29
N PRO A 364 10.24 12.96 -6.62
CA PRO A 364 11.23 13.35 -7.60
C PRO A 364 12.64 13.04 -7.10
N ARG A 365 13.61 13.07 -8.01
CA ARG A 365 15.03 12.94 -7.63
C ARG A 365 15.43 14.05 -6.67
N SER A 366 16.19 13.72 -5.65
CA SER A 366 16.65 14.69 -4.67
C SER A 366 17.43 15.85 -5.29
N SER A 367 18.19 15.59 -6.37
CA SER A 367 18.91 16.62 -7.12
C SER A 367 18.02 17.62 -7.86
N ASP A 368 16.76 17.30 -8.05
CA ASP A 368 15.80 18.16 -8.77
C ASP A 368 15.04 19.10 -7.80
N ILE A 369 15.20 18.92 -6.49
CA ILE A 369 14.52 19.71 -5.47
C ILE A 369 15.53 20.37 -4.56
N ILE A 370 15.92 21.58 -4.94
CA ILE A 370 16.80 22.45 -4.15
C ILE A 370 16.01 23.70 -3.81
N ALA A 371 15.80 23.95 -2.51
CA ALA A 371 15.04 25.09 -2.04
C ALA A 371 15.78 25.82 -0.90
N PRO A 372 15.50 27.11 -0.68
CA PRO A 372 15.98 27.78 0.52
C PRO A 372 15.29 27.19 1.76
N ASP A 373 16.06 26.97 2.82
CA ASP A 373 15.56 26.71 4.15
C ASP A 373 15.03 28.01 4.80
N GLU A 374 14.53 27.90 6.03
CA GLU A 374 14.02 29.03 6.82
C GLU A 374 15.05 30.18 7.00
N ASN A 375 16.34 29.87 6.84
CA ASN A 375 17.45 30.83 6.93
C ASN A 375 17.89 31.36 5.55
N GLY A 376 17.22 30.92 4.46
CA GLY A 376 17.55 31.28 3.09
C GLY A 376 18.73 30.53 2.47
N ASN A 377 19.24 29.47 3.14
CA ASN A 377 20.30 28.64 2.58
C ASN A 377 19.70 27.59 1.65
N MET A 378 20.29 27.41 0.47
CA MET A 378 19.85 26.38 -0.47
C MET A 378 20.09 24.98 0.11
N ARG A 379 19.04 24.24 0.30
CA ARG A 379 19.03 22.86 0.83
C ARG A 379 18.42 21.90 -0.20
N GLU A 380 19.01 20.72 -0.29
CA GLU A 380 18.45 19.60 -1.05
C GLU A 380 17.40 18.88 -0.17
N TYR A 381 16.16 18.80 -0.69
CA TYR A 381 15.08 18.09 -0.02
C TYR A 381 15.01 16.65 -0.53
N ARG A 382 15.36 15.70 0.35
CA ARG A 382 15.37 14.27 0.04
C ARG A 382 14.09 13.62 0.49
N ASN A 383 13.63 12.61 -0.27
CA ASN A 383 12.47 11.81 0.06
C ASN A 383 11.17 12.59 0.22
N THR A 384 11.07 13.76 -0.40
CA THR A 384 9.87 14.59 -0.37
C THR A 384 8.86 14.08 -1.38
N ILE A 385 7.63 13.91 -0.95
CA ILE A 385 6.52 13.41 -1.77
C ILE A 385 5.63 14.58 -2.19
N PHE A 386 5.26 14.58 -3.46
CA PHE A 386 4.41 15.61 -4.05
C PHE A 386 3.20 14.98 -4.75
N LEU A 387 2.08 15.66 -4.64
CA LEU A 387 0.88 15.41 -5.43
C LEU A 387 0.92 16.30 -6.68
N ASN A 388 0.51 15.73 -7.81
CA ASN A 388 0.45 16.44 -9.09
C ASN A 388 1.76 17.15 -9.48
N TYR A 389 2.88 16.48 -9.26
CA TYR A 389 4.19 17.03 -9.59
C TYR A 389 4.40 17.16 -11.09
N SER A 390 4.84 18.36 -11.50
CA SER A 390 5.24 18.67 -12.87
C SER A 390 6.66 19.20 -12.94
N LYS A 391 7.54 18.41 -13.54
CA LYS A 391 8.95 18.76 -13.69
C LYS A 391 9.18 19.96 -14.60
N GLU A 392 8.34 20.12 -15.63
CA GLU A 392 8.45 21.21 -16.60
C GLU A 392 8.18 22.57 -15.97
N VAL A 393 7.24 22.62 -15.03
CA VAL A 393 6.88 23.85 -14.33
C VAL A 393 7.88 24.17 -13.23
N SER A 394 8.35 23.15 -12.51
CA SER A 394 9.39 23.28 -11.46
C SER A 394 10.68 23.93 -11.96
N ARG A 395 11.08 23.66 -13.20
CA ARG A 395 12.30 24.22 -13.80
C ARG A 395 12.20 25.69 -14.18
N ASN A 396 10.99 26.20 -14.35
CA ASN A 396 10.73 27.55 -14.81
C ASN A 396 10.27 28.50 -13.71
N SER A 397 10.07 27.99 -12.48
CA SER A 397 9.65 28.80 -11.34
C SER A 397 10.83 29.54 -10.73
N VAL A 398 10.67 30.83 -10.47
CA VAL A 398 11.62 31.64 -9.70
C VAL A 398 11.39 31.30 -8.21
N PRO A 399 12.43 30.87 -7.50
CA PRO A 399 12.23 30.25 -6.19
C PRO A 399 12.04 31.25 -5.08
N ALA A 400 10.79 31.47 -4.66
CA ALA A 400 10.54 31.81 -3.26
C ALA A 400 10.17 30.53 -2.47
N THR A 401 9.47 29.61 -3.11
CA THR A 401 9.23 28.24 -2.68
C THR A 401 9.18 27.39 -3.97
N PRO A 402 10.07 26.45 -4.18
CA PRO A 402 10.21 25.75 -5.47
C PRO A 402 9.04 24.84 -5.81
N TRP A 403 8.12 24.67 -4.91
CA TRP A 403 6.92 23.86 -5.09
C TRP A 403 5.60 24.64 -5.09
N ASP A 404 5.53 25.92 -4.69
CA ASP A 404 4.30 26.72 -4.82
C ASP A 404 4.18 27.29 -6.25
N VAL A 405 3.80 26.43 -7.17
CA VAL A 405 3.63 26.77 -8.57
C VAL A 405 2.14 26.76 -8.91
N ARG A 406 1.64 27.88 -9.41
CA ARG A 406 0.24 28.03 -9.82
C ARG A 406 0.13 28.21 -11.32
N VAL A 407 -0.74 27.42 -11.94
CA VAL A 407 -0.88 27.39 -13.40
C VAL A 407 -2.32 27.64 -13.86
N GLY A 408 -2.42 28.15 -15.07
CA GLY A 408 -3.69 28.42 -15.71
C GLY A 408 -4.50 29.59 -15.12
N PRO A 409 -5.66 29.88 -15.71
CA PRO A 409 -6.50 31.01 -15.28
C PRO A 409 -7.12 30.82 -13.90
N LYS A 410 -7.31 29.57 -13.47
CA LYS A 410 -7.84 29.22 -12.14
C LYS A 410 -6.78 29.22 -11.05
N GLN A 411 -5.52 29.48 -11.40
CA GLN A 411 -4.37 29.47 -10.47
C GLN A 411 -4.28 28.15 -9.71
N VAL A 412 -4.37 27.02 -10.44
CA VAL A 412 -4.30 25.66 -9.87
C VAL A 412 -2.90 25.41 -9.30
N PRO A 413 -2.76 25.09 -8.02
CA PRO A 413 -1.48 24.71 -7.43
C PRO A 413 -1.02 23.37 -7.99
N LEU A 414 0.26 23.30 -8.34
CA LEU A 414 0.97 22.05 -8.67
C LEU A 414 2.08 21.82 -7.66
N ASN A 415 2.63 20.61 -7.67
CA ASN A 415 3.69 20.22 -6.76
C ASN A 415 3.27 20.37 -5.28
N VAL A 416 2.05 20.00 -4.96
CA VAL A 416 1.51 20.04 -3.59
C VAL A 416 2.28 19.03 -2.73
N ARG A 417 3.00 19.51 -1.73
CA ARG A 417 3.82 18.67 -0.86
C ARG A 417 2.96 17.90 0.14
N VAL A 418 3.19 16.63 0.26
CA VAL A 418 2.71 15.83 1.38
C VAL A 418 3.65 16.06 2.55
N MET A 419 3.13 16.55 3.66
CA MET A 419 3.93 16.86 4.85
C MET A 419 4.45 15.57 5.49
N ASP A 420 5.73 15.58 5.89
CA ASP A 420 6.32 14.43 6.57
C ASP A 420 5.63 14.25 7.94
N PRO A 421 5.08 13.06 8.24
CA PRO A 421 4.43 12.81 9.52
C PRO A 421 5.33 13.07 10.73
N ALA A 422 6.64 12.86 10.61
CA ALA A 422 7.57 13.15 11.70
C ALA A 422 7.70 14.66 11.97
N GLU A 423 7.68 15.50 10.91
CA GLU A 423 7.64 16.97 11.07
C GLU A 423 6.33 17.42 11.71
N VAL A 424 5.20 16.84 11.29
CA VAL A 424 3.87 17.16 11.83
C VAL A 424 3.75 16.76 13.30
N LEU A 425 4.20 15.56 13.67
CA LEU A 425 4.18 15.07 15.05
C LEU A 425 5.08 15.87 15.98
N ALA A 426 6.17 16.43 15.46
CA ALA A 426 7.06 17.29 16.23
C ALA A 426 6.46 18.69 16.50
N ASP A 427 5.54 19.16 15.63
CA ASP A 427 4.89 20.47 15.73
C ASP A 427 3.54 20.37 16.44
N THR A 428 3.57 20.04 17.72
CA THR A 428 2.34 19.92 18.54
C THR A 428 1.61 21.24 18.77
N LEU A 429 2.25 22.38 18.50
CA LEU A 429 1.64 23.70 18.61
C LEU A 429 0.63 23.96 17.48
N HIS A 430 1.00 23.63 16.25
CA HIS A 430 0.15 23.83 15.07
C HIS A 430 -0.75 22.62 14.80
N TYR A 431 -0.31 21.41 15.14
CA TYR A 431 -1.02 20.15 14.89
C TYR A 431 -1.29 19.36 16.18
N PRO A 432 -2.00 19.94 17.17
CA PRO A 432 -2.23 19.27 18.45
C PRO A 432 -3.09 18.00 18.26
N GLY A 433 -2.59 16.86 18.76
CA GLY A 433 -3.30 15.59 18.70
C GLY A 433 -3.31 14.96 17.31
N PHE A 434 -2.38 15.32 16.42
CA PHE A 434 -2.25 14.65 15.13
C PHE A 434 -2.04 13.16 15.30
N SER A 435 -2.84 12.39 14.56
CA SER A 435 -2.68 10.95 14.39
C SER A 435 -2.83 10.63 12.91
N GLN A 436 -1.79 10.07 12.32
CA GLN A 436 -1.80 9.71 10.91
C GLN A 436 -2.73 8.53 10.62
N GLU A 437 -2.78 7.57 11.54
CA GLU A 437 -3.48 6.30 11.37
C GLU A 437 -4.90 6.36 11.90
N ALA A 438 -5.83 5.83 11.12
CA ALA A 438 -7.21 5.52 11.50
C ALA A 438 -7.45 4.00 11.46
N LEU A 439 -8.61 3.55 11.92
CA LEU A 439 -8.99 2.12 11.87
C LEU A 439 -8.88 1.55 10.44
N ASN A 440 -9.30 2.31 9.48
CA ASN A 440 -9.45 1.87 8.09
C ASN A 440 -8.79 2.82 7.09
N GLY A 441 -7.76 3.55 7.49
CA GLY A 441 -7.08 4.44 6.57
C GLY A 441 -6.03 5.34 7.18
N THR A 442 -5.44 6.18 6.32
CA THR A 442 -4.33 7.07 6.65
C THR A 442 -4.67 8.50 6.27
N ILE A 443 -4.28 9.45 7.12
CA ILE A 443 -4.43 10.89 6.91
C ILE A 443 -3.06 11.47 6.56
N HIS A 444 -2.98 12.17 5.44
CA HIS A 444 -1.80 12.93 5.05
C HIS A 444 -2.14 14.42 4.99
N LEU A 445 -1.39 15.22 5.73
CA LEU A 445 -1.49 16.66 5.62
C LEU A 445 -0.76 17.15 4.38
N ILE A 446 -1.32 18.16 3.71
CA ILE A 446 -0.73 18.78 2.53
C ILE A 446 -0.56 20.28 2.73
N ASP A 447 0.47 20.85 2.09
CA ASP A 447 0.90 22.24 2.33
C ASP A 447 0.26 23.27 1.38
N ASN A 448 -0.58 22.84 0.47
CA ASN A 448 -1.29 23.70 -0.48
C ASN A 448 -2.64 23.09 -0.88
N LEU A 449 -3.49 23.86 -1.55
CA LEU A 449 -4.77 23.39 -2.07
C LEU A 449 -4.58 22.35 -3.15
N LEU A 450 -5.33 21.26 -3.08
CA LEU A 450 -5.33 20.20 -4.07
C LEU A 450 -6.55 20.32 -5.00
N ILE A 451 -6.36 20.88 -6.18
CA ILE A 451 -7.43 21.20 -7.13
C ILE A 451 -7.26 20.35 -8.40
N TYR A 452 -8.34 19.74 -8.86
CA TYR A 452 -8.37 19.03 -10.13
C TYR A 452 -8.83 19.96 -11.28
N ASP A 453 -8.12 19.93 -12.38
CA ASP A 453 -8.50 20.57 -13.63
C ASP A 453 -8.00 19.73 -14.80
N ASP A 454 -8.90 19.35 -15.73
CA ASP A 454 -8.56 18.47 -16.86
C ASP A 454 -7.44 18.98 -17.75
N ASP A 455 -7.50 20.27 -18.09
CA ASP A 455 -6.53 20.87 -19.02
C ASP A 455 -5.14 20.95 -18.36
N ILE A 456 -5.12 21.25 -17.05
CA ILE A 456 -3.89 21.29 -16.28
C ILE A 456 -3.33 19.88 -16.11
N MET A 457 -4.18 18.90 -15.77
CA MET A 457 -3.73 17.51 -15.63
C MET A 457 -3.20 16.98 -16.95
N ALA A 458 -3.92 17.15 -18.05
CA ALA A 458 -3.50 16.69 -19.37
C ALA A 458 -2.26 17.45 -19.90
N GLY A 459 -2.13 18.73 -19.56
CA GLY A 459 -1.06 19.59 -20.10
C GLY A 459 0.25 19.54 -19.31
N TYR A 460 0.20 19.32 -18.00
CA TYR A 460 1.37 19.50 -17.12
C TYR A 460 1.70 18.28 -16.24
N VAL A 461 0.70 17.54 -15.77
CA VAL A 461 0.89 16.49 -14.76
C VAL A 461 0.94 15.10 -15.39
N LEU A 462 -0.05 14.79 -16.24
CA LEU A 462 -0.22 13.49 -16.90
C LEU A 462 0.24 13.55 -18.37
N ASN A 463 0.96 14.58 -18.74
CA ASN A 463 1.57 14.73 -20.06
C ASN A 463 2.87 13.92 -20.13
N GLY A 464 2.74 12.61 -20.13
CA GLY A 464 3.85 11.67 -20.12
C GLY A 464 3.37 10.22 -20.09
N VAL A 465 4.25 9.29 -19.79
CA VAL A 465 3.88 7.88 -19.60
C VAL A 465 3.19 7.73 -18.23
N ILE A 466 1.92 7.40 -18.26
CA ILE A 466 1.14 7.03 -17.08
C ILE A 466 1.29 5.53 -16.90
N ARG A 467 2.22 5.09 -16.06
CA ARG A 467 2.43 3.68 -15.73
C ARG A 467 1.65 3.34 -14.48
N ILE A 468 0.98 2.22 -14.48
CA ILE A 468 0.07 1.80 -13.43
C ILE A 468 0.36 0.35 -13.11
N ASP A 469 0.81 0.13 -11.91
CA ASP A 469 0.98 -1.19 -11.31
C ASP A 469 -0.37 -1.81 -10.99
N TYR A 470 -0.45 -3.16 -10.92
CA TYR A 470 -1.72 -3.84 -10.61
C TYR A 470 -2.22 -3.55 -9.21
N SER A 471 -1.36 -3.28 -8.26
CA SER A 471 -1.73 -2.84 -6.91
C SER A 471 -2.40 -1.46 -6.88
N ALA A 472 -2.14 -0.63 -7.89
CA ALA A 472 -2.85 0.64 -8.10
C ALA A 472 -4.12 0.49 -8.95
N LEU A 473 -4.35 -0.67 -9.58
CA LEU A 473 -5.60 -1.01 -10.25
C LEU A 473 -6.57 -1.73 -9.33
N VAL A 474 -6.05 -2.55 -8.40
CA VAL A 474 -6.84 -3.43 -7.53
C VAL A 474 -6.56 -3.06 -6.07
N PRO A 475 -7.39 -2.20 -5.45
CA PRO A 475 -7.19 -1.71 -4.08
C PRO A 475 -7.03 -2.84 -3.06
N GLU A 476 -7.73 -3.94 -3.28
CA GLU A 476 -7.69 -5.11 -2.41
C GLU A 476 -6.29 -5.68 -2.23
N LEU A 477 -5.39 -5.57 -3.22
CA LEU A 477 -4.01 -6.03 -3.09
C LEU A 477 -3.24 -5.24 -2.03
N THR A 478 -3.47 -3.94 -1.95
CA THR A 478 -2.89 -3.06 -0.94
C THR A 478 -3.62 -3.18 0.40
N ASN A 479 -4.95 -3.10 0.40
CA ASN A 479 -5.77 -3.07 1.61
C ASN A 479 -5.71 -4.39 2.40
N ASN A 480 -5.46 -5.52 1.73
CA ASN A 480 -5.22 -6.82 2.36
C ASN A 480 -3.73 -7.10 2.61
N HIS A 481 -2.87 -6.11 2.49
CA HIS A 481 -1.43 -6.19 2.72
C HIS A 481 -0.68 -7.20 1.83
N LEU A 482 -1.27 -7.60 0.70
CA LEU A 482 -0.66 -8.58 -0.20
C LEU A 482 0.54 -8.02 -0.93
N ARG A 483 0.52 -6.73 -1.28
CA ARG A 483 1.63 -6.04 -1.92
C ARG A 483 2.88 -5.97 -1.03
N TRP A 484 2.68 -5.88 0.29
CA TRP A 484 3.75 -5.73 1.27
C TRP A 484 4.02 -7.01 2.04
N TYR A 485 3.59 -8.13 1.51
CA TYR A 485 3.71 -9.41 2.16
C TYR A 485 5.17 -9.89 2.13
N ASP A 486 5.75 -10.12 3.29
CA ASP A 486 7.14 -10.56 3.47
C ASP A 486 7.31 -12.09 3.66
N GLY A 487 6.24 -12.83 3.53
CA GLY A 487 6.23 -14.29 3.75
C GLY A 487 6.18 -14.71 5.22
N THR A 488 6.13 -13.78 6.18
CA THR A 488 6.23 -14.09 7.61
C THR A 488 4.90 -14.39 8.29
N ALA A 489 3.77 -14.01 7.72
CA ALA A 489 2.45 -14.14 8.33
C ALA A 489 1.87 -15.57 8.28
N GLY A 490 2.61 -16.57 8.75
CA GLY A 490 2.07 -17.92 9.00
C GLY A 490 1.82 -18.80 7.77
N TYR A 491 2.01 -18.30 6.56
CA TYR A 491 1.92 -19.07 5.33
C TYR A 491 3.30 -19.59 4.95
N GLN A 492 3.51 -20.89 5.01
CA GLN A 492 4.77 -21.52 4.60
C GLN A 492 4.83 -21.61 3.08
N PHE A 493 5.30 -20.58 2.41
CA PHE A 493 5.64 -20.64 1.00
C PHE A 493 7.14 -20.84 0.83
N THR A 494 7.50 -21.88 0.11
CA THR A 494 8.91 -22.27 -0.05
C THR A 494 9.63 -21.57 -1.19
N SER A 495 8.90 -20.89 -2.09
CA SER A 495 9.53 -20.22 -3.24
C SER A 495 8.78 -19.01 -3.81
N ASP A 496 7.45 -19.04 -3.89
CA ASP A 496 6.67 -17.95 -4.50
C ASP A 496 5.53 -17.53 -3.56
N VAL A 497 5.58 -16.31 -3.07
CA VAL A 497 4.51 -15.75 -2.25
C VAL A 497 3.45 -15.18 -3.19
N GLY A 498 2.32 -15.88 -3.29
CA GLY A 498 1.24 -15.49 -4.18
C GLY A 498 -0.13 -15.74 -3.57
N PHE A 499 -1.12 -15.04 -4.11
CA PHE A 499 -2.52 -15.16 -3.71
C PHE A 499 -3.41 -15.19 -4.94
N PHE A 500 -4.43 -16.04 -4.91
CA PHE A 500 -5.48 -15.96 -5.91
C PHE A 500 -6.39 -14.77 -5.67
N MET A 501 -6.71 -14.04 -6.73
CA MET A 501 -7.70 -12.96 -6.68
C MET A 501 -9.09 -13.59 -6.75
N PRO A 502 -9.95 -13.40 -5.74
CA PRO A 502 -11.30 -13.96 -5.74
C PRO A 502 -12.23 -13.18 -6.69
N ASN A 503 -13.23 -13.87 -7.23
CA ASN A 503 -14.24 -13.24 -8.11
C ASN A 503 -15.11 -12.20 -7.39
N SER A 504 -15.10 -12.16 -6.06
CA SER A 504 -15.75 -11.11 -5.27
C SER A 504 -15.12 -9.72 -5.41
N TRP A 505 -13.93 -9.60 -5.99
CA TRP A 505 -13.28 -8.32 -6.31
C TRP A 505 -13.75 -7.73 -7.65
N SER A 506 -14.99 -7.96 -8.00
CA SER A 506 -15.57 -7.68 -9.33
C SER A 506 -15.64 -6.20 -9.74
N ASP A 507 -15.44 -5.27 -8.81
CA ASP A 507 -15.41 -3.83 -9.12
C ASP A 507 -14.18 -3.42 -9.94
N HIS A 508 -13.07 -4.18 -9.81
CA HIS A 508 -11.79 -3.89 -10.45
C HIS A 508 -11.31 -5.02 -11.35
N VAL A 509 -11.73 -6.27 -11.07
CA VAL A 509 -11.33 -7.46 -11.82
C VAL A 509 -12.57 -8.25 -12.18
N LYS A 510 -12.73 -8.63 -13.44
CA LYS A 510 -13.76 -9.57 -13.91
C LYS A 510 -13.13 -10.85 -14.40
N VAL A 511 -13.64 -11.98 -13.97
CA VAL A 511 -13.24 -13.29 -14.46
C VAL A 511 -14.42 -13.92 -15.19
N PHE A 512 -14.24 -14.31 -16.45
CA PHE A 512 -15.33 -14.71 -17.34
C PHE A 512 -15.52 -16.22 -17.42
N ASN A 513 -14.60 -17.02 -16.86
CA ASN A 513 -14.77 -18.46 -16.78
C ASN A 513 -14.21 -19.03 -15.47
N ASP A 514 -14.75 -20.19 -15.06
CA ASP A 514 -14.39 -20.83 -13.79
C ASP A 514 -13.01 -21.52 -13.80
N GLU A 515 -12.41 -21.68 -14.96
CA GLU A 515 -11.07 -22.27 -15.13
C GLU A 515 -9.96 -21.23 -14.95
N CYS A 516 -10.29 -19.96 -15.10
CA CYS A 516 -9.34 -18.87 -14.92
C CYS A 516 -8.89 -18.76 -13.45
N ARG A 517 -7.58 -18.86 -13.25
CA ARG A 517 -6.94 -18.70 -11.95
C ARG A 517 -5.98 -17.53 -12.04
N LEU A 518 -6.52 -16.35 -11.74
CA LEU A 518 -5.72 -15.14 -11.70
C LEU A 518 -5.09 -15.01 -10.33
N SER A 519 -3.78 -14.90 -10.29
CA SER A 519 -3.00 -14.76 -9.06
C SER A 519 -2.11 -13.53 -9.10
N TYR A 520 -1.88 -12.96 -7.94
CA TYR A 520 -0.89 -11.92 -7.69
C TYR A 520 0.29 -12.52 -6.94
N LEU A 521 1.49 -12.29 -7.44
CA LEU A 521 2.74 -12.62 -6.76
C LEU A 521 3.32 -11.35 -6.14
N ALA A 522 3.44 -11.37 -4.81
CA ALA A 522 3.98 -10.26 -4.04
C ALA A 522 5.45 -9.97 -4.39
N PRO A 523 5.93 -8.74 -4.19
CA PRO A 523 7.31 -8.37 -4.46
C PRO A 523 8.31 -9.27 -3.74
N ARG A 524 9.37 -9.66 -4.46
CA ARG A 524 10.47 -10.43 -3.90
C ARG A 524 11.81 -10.10 -4.55
N ASP A 525 12.89 -10.46 -3.87
CA ASP A 525 14.24 -10.33 -4.40
C ASP A 525 14.43 -11.18 -5.66
N GLY A 526 15.09 -10.59 -6.65
CA GLY A 526 15.50 -11.28 -7.87
C GLY A 526 14.48 -11.27 -9.00
N PHE A 527 13.31 -10.66 -8.82
CA PHE A 527 12.40 -10.40 -9.93
C PHE A 527 12.83 -9.19 -10.77
N ASP A 528 12.75 -9.33 -12.07
CA ASP A 528 13.08 -8.27 -13.04
C ASP A 528 11.86 -7.44 -13.45
N GLU A 529 10.71 -7.74 -12.89
CA GLU A 529 9.44 -7.09 -13.12
C GLU A 529 9.41 -5.72 -12.43
N TYR A 530 8.53 -4.85 -12.89
CA TYR A 530 8.35 -3.51 -12.34
C TYR A 530 7.91 -3.61 -10.88
N GLN A 531 8.64 -2.98 -9.99
CA GLN A 531 8.42 -3.04 -8.54
C GLN A 531 8.55 -4.44 -7.90
N GLY A 532 8.97 -5.45 -8.69
CA GLY A 532 9.30 -6.79 -8.22
C GLY A 532 8.11 -7.73 -7.99
N ASP A 533 6.90 -7.33 -8.36
CA ASP A 533 5.68 -8.13 -8.33
C ASP A 533 5.16 -8.42 -9.74
N LEU A 534 4.20 -9.29 -9.85
CA LEU A 534 3.52 -9.56 -11.13
C LEU A 534 2.21 -10.32 -10.94
N CYS A 535 1.37 -10.29 -11.96
CA CYS A 535 0.19 -11.14 -12.04
C CYS A 535 0.40 -12.32 -12.99
N ILE A 536 -0.11 -13.48 -12.59
CA ILE A 536 -0.05 -14.71 -13.39
C ILE A 536 -1.45 -15.27 -13.57
N CYS A 537 -1.75 -15.70 -14.78
CA CYS A 537 -2.91 -16.51 -15.08
C CYS A 537 -2.52 -17.74 -15.89
N LYS A 538 -3.25 -18.85 -15.74
CA LYS A 538 -2.93 -20.11 -16.44
C LYS A 538 -4.16 -20.75 -17.07
N GLY A 539 -3.93 -21.57 -18.10
CA GLY A 539 -4.93 -22.35 -18.80
C GLY A 539 -5.75 -21.54 -19.79
N GLN A 540 -7.03 -21.84 -19.88
CA GLN A 540 -7.97 -21.12 -20.75
C GLN A 540 -8.50 -19.85 -20.04
N PHE A 541 -7.57 -18.94 -19.70
CA PHE A 541 -7.91 -17.73 -18.99
C PHE A 541 -8.72 -16.74 -19.84
N ASP A 542 -9.66 -16.07 -19.16
CA ASP A 542 -10.49 -15.01 -19.72
C ASP A 542 -10.89 -14.07 -18.58
N PHE A 543 -10.25 -12.91 -18.51
CA PHE A 543 -10.44 -11.94 -17.45
C PHE A 543 -10.25 -10.51 -17.95
N ALA A 544 -10.71 -9.54 -17.16
CA ALA A 544 -10.53 -8.12 -17.47
C ALA A 544 -10.16 -7.32 -16.22
N TYR A 545 -9.37 -6.26 -16.44
CA TYR A 545 -9.12 -5.20 -15.47
C TYR A 545 -9.87 -3.93 -15.83
N ARG A 546 -10.39 -3.25 -14.82
CA ARG A 546 -10.88 -1.90 -14.96
C ARG A 546 -9.70 -0.94 -15.13
N LEU A 547 -9.71 -0.16 -16.20
CA LEU A 547 -8.71 0.89 -16.39
C LEU A 547 -9.07 2.11 -15.53
N PRO A 548 -8.08 2.79 -14.93
CA PRO A 548 -8.35 4.01 -14.22
C PRO A 548 -8.71 5.11 -15.19
N ARG A 549 -9.59 6.01 -14.77
CA ARG A 549 -10.04 7.12 -15.59
C ARG A 549 -8.94 8.17 -15.73
N VAL A 550 -8.60 8.51 -16.95
CA VAL A 550 -7.65 9.56 -17.34
C VAL A 550 -8.39 10.77 -17.88
N PRO A 551 -7.74 11.96 -17.97
CA PRO A 551 -8.34 13.09 -18.68
C PRO A 551 -8.77 12.69 -20.08
N PRO A 552 -9.95 13.16 -20.57
CA PRO A 552 -10.43 12.78 -21.90
C PRO A 552 -9.40 13.08 -22.99
N GLY A 553 -9.09 12.08 -23.81
CA GLY A 553 -8.05 12.21 -24.81
C GLY A 553 -7.75 10.93 -25.57
N THR A 554 -6.87 11.03 -26.57
CA THR A 554 -6.38 9.87 -27.30
C THR A 554 -5.09 9.35 -26.67
N TYR A 555 -5.11 8.09 -26.25
CA TYR A 555 -3.99 7.42 -25.60
C TYR A 555 -3.58 6.17 -26.37
N GLU A 556 -2.29 5.88 -26.35
CA GLU A 556 -1.74 4.57 -26.66
C GLU A 556 -1.78 3.73 -25.38
N LEU A 557 -2.61 2.69 -25.38
CA LEU A 557 -2.71 1.73 -24.27
C LEU A 557 -1.68 0.62 -24.49
N ARG A 558 -0.83 0.40 -23.51
CA ARG A 558 0.20 -0.64 -23.53
C ARG A 558 0.04 -1.57 -22.34
N ILE A 559 0.48 -2.81 -22.50
CA ILE A 559 0.62 -3.79 -21.42
C ILE A 559 2.03 -4.36 -21.41
N SER A 560 2.59 -4.54 -20.24
CA SER A 560 3.83 -5.28 -20.04
C SER A 560 3.53 -6.75 -19.76
N TYR A 561 4.24 -7.65 -20.46
CA TYR A 561 4.15 -9.09 -20.20
C TYR A 561 5.51 -9.79 -20.34
N ILE A 562 5.59 -10.98 -19.80
CA ILE A 562 6.78 -11.82 -19.83
C ILE A 562 6.59 -12.93 -20.85
N GLY A 563 7.36 -12.88 -21.95
CA GLY A 563 7.35 -13.90 -23.00
C GLY A 563 8.08 -15.17 -22.57
N GLY A 564 7.63 -16.32 -23.06
CA GLY A 564 8.25 -17.60 -22.72
C GLY A 564 7.60 -18.77 -23.47
N ALA A 565 8.32 -19.90 -23.64
CA ALA A 565 7.88 -21.02 -24.44
C ALA A 565 6.57 -21.69 -23.95
N ASP A 566 6.24 -21.50 -22.67
CA ASP A 566 5.06 -22.01 -21.98
C ASP A 566 3.92 -20.99 -21.89
N ARG A 567 3.95 -19.94 -22.72
CA ARG A 567 2.92 -18.91 -22.77
C ARG A 567 1.84 -19.23 -23.79
N GLY A 568 0.67 -18.58 -23.62
CA GLY A 568 -0.45 -18.73 -24.54
C GLY A 568 -0.42 -17.77 -25.72
N ILE A 569 -1.47 -17.83 -26.53
CA ILE A 569 -1.79 -16.86 -27.56
C ILE A 569 -2.95 -16.02 -27.05
N VAL A 570 -2.76 -14.71 -26.95
CA VAL A 570 -3.66 -13.81 -26.23
C VAL A 570 -4.38 -12.87 -27.20
N GLN A 571 -5.71 -12.82 -27.11
CA GLN A 571 -6.54 -11.81 -27.72
C GLN A 571 -6.90 -10.75 -26.69
N PHE A 572 -6.65 -9.49 -27.01
CA PHE A 572 -7.04 -8.33 -26.23
C PHE A 572 -8.34 -7.75 -26.71
N TYR A 573 -9.11 -7.20 -25.75
CA TYR A 573 -10.31 -6.41 -26.01
C TYR A 573 -10.25 -5.16 -25.14
N VAL A 574 -10.76 -4.05 -25.67
CA VAL A 574 -10.98 -2.83 -24.88
C VAL A 574 -12.45 -2.43 -25.04
N ASP A 575 -13.17 -2.38 -23.91
CA ASP A 575 -14.61 -2.13 -23.88
C ASP A 575 -15.39 -3.17 -24.73
N ASP A 576 -15.02 -4.44 -24.60
CA ASP A 576 -15.56 -5.58 -25.35
C ASP A 576 -15.30 -5.56 -26.87
N GLU A 577 -14.59 -4.57 -27.39
CA GLU A 577 -14.15 -4.51 -28.78
C GLU A 577 -12.80 -5.19 -28.96
N ILE A 578 -12.69 -6.07 -29.96
CA ILE A 578 -11.44 -6.74 -30.33
C ILE A 578 -10.40 -5.70 -30.74
N THR A 579 -9.20 -5.80 -30.16
CA THR A 579 -8.07 -4.94 -30.51
C THR A 579 -6.98 -5.77 -31.19
N GLY A 580 -6.64 -5.40 -32.43
CA GLY A 580 -5.57 -6.05 -33.18
C GLY A 580 -5.82 -7.54 -33.47
N ILE A 581 -4.74 -8.24 -33.77
CA ILE A 581 -4.70 -9.71 -33.96
C ILE A 581 -4.20 -10.38 -32.67
N PRO A 582 -4.51 -11.67 -32.49
CA PRO A 582 -3.97 -12.41 -31.35
C PRO A 582 -2.44 -12.34 -31.28
N VAL A 583 -1.92 -12.18 -30.09
CA VAL A 583 -0.48 -12.04 -29.81
C VAL A 583 0.08 -13.36 -29.29
N ASP A 584 1.11 -13.86 -29.95
CA ASP A 584 1.81 -15.07 -29.52
C ASP A 584 2.85 -14.74 -28.43
N ASN A 585 2.49 -14.93 -27.18
CA ASN A 585 3.35 -14.64 -26.04
C ASN A 585 4.46 -15.70 -25.83
N ARG A 586 4.51 -16.74 -26.63
CA ARG A 586 5.62 -17.70 -26.65
C ARG A 586 6.89 -17.11 -27.27
N ILE A 587 6.75 -15.96 -27.92
CA ILE A 587 7.88 -15.25 -28.55
C ILE A 587 8.58 -14.42 -27.47
N TYR A 588 9.86 -14.71 -27.24
CA TYR A 588 10.70 -13.98 -26.30
C TYR A 588 10.91 -12.52 -26.77
N ALA A 589 11.13 -11.63 -25.81
CA ALA A 589 11.28 -10.20 -26.05
C ALA A 589 12.50 -9.82 -26.91
N ASP A 590 13.53 -10.66 -26.96
CA ASP A 590 14.73 -10.50 -27.78
C ASP A 590 14.62 -11.13 -29.18
N ASN A 591 13.42 -11.60 -29.58
CA ASN A 591 13.23 -12.29 -30.84
C ASN A 591 13.20 -11.28 -32.02
N PRO A 592 13.98 -11.51 -33.09
CA PRO A 592 13.97 -10.66 -34.29
C PRO A 592 12.57 -10.56 -34.97
N ARG A 593 11.68 -11.54 -34.76
CA ARG A 593 10.31 -11.51 -35.34
C ARG A 593 9.51 -10.32 -34.87
N ILE A 594 9.71 -9.87 -33.60
CA ILE A 594 9.07 -8.67 -33.07
C ILE A 594 9.87 -7.40 -33.34
N GLY A 595 10.96 -7.50 -34.10
CA GLY A 595 11.79 -6.34 -34.48
C GLY A 595 12.86 -6.01 -33.45
N TYR A 596 13.18 -6.91 -32.53
CA TYR A 596 14.23 -6.68 -31.55
C TYR A 596 15.60 -6.53 -32.22
N VAL A 597 16.35 -5.54 -31.76
CA VAL A 597 17.79 -5.36 -32.04
C VAL A 597 18.46 -4.94 -30.73
N ALA A 598 19.61 -5.54 -30.44
CA ALA A 598 20.35 -5.23 -29.21
C ALA A 598 20.93 -3.81 -29.22
N ASP A 599 20.91 -3.13 -28.09
CA ASP A 599 21.34 -1.74 -27.94
C ASP A 599 22.82 -1.50 -28.27
N ASN A 600 23.66 -2.53 -28.12
CA ASN A 600 25.07 -2.47 -28.41
C ASN A 600 25.43 -2.51 -29.90
N LEU A 601 24.46 -2.69 -30.78
CA LEU A 601 24.67 -2.80 -32.24
C LEU A 601 24.47 -1.50 -33.00
N THR A 602 24.22 -0.37 -32.30
CA THR A 602 23.96 0.92 -32.95
C THR A 602 24.71 2.06 -32.29
N ASP A 603 25.05 3.07 -33.11
CA ASP A 603 25.74 4.27 -32.68
C ASP A 603 24.83 5.29 -31.96
N ASP A 604 23.50 5.11 -32.04
CA ASP A 604 22.48 6.02 -31.48
C ASP A 604 21.88 5.54 -30.15
N ASN A 605 22.59 4.69 -29.43
CA ASN A 605 22.15 4.08 -28.18
C ASN A 605 20.84 3.26 -28.29
N GLY A 606 20.59 2.66 -29.44
CA GLY A 606 19.44 1.79 -29.67
C GLY A 606 18.15 2.48 -30.13
N VAL A 607 18.13 3.79 -30.33
CA VAL A 607 16.91 4.52 -30.73
C VAL A 607 16.38 4.04 -32.08
N ALA A 608 17.26 3.85 -33.07
CA ALA A 608 16.85 3.34 -34.40
C ALA A 608 16.35 1.88 -34.33
N ASN A 609 16.95 1.08 -33.44
CA ASN A 609 16.55 -0.31 -33.23
C ASN A 609 15.18 -0.43 -32.58
N ASP A 610 14.90 0.39 -31.58
CA ASP A 610 13.59 0.43 -30.94
C ASP A 610 12.46 0.79 -31.90
N LYS A 611 12.76 1.60 -32.91
CA LYS A 611 11.84 1.94 -33.98
C LYS A 611 11.34 0.71 -34.75
N GLN A 612 12.17 -0.31 -34.94
CA GLN A 612 11.75 -1.54 -35.59
C GLN A 612 10.78 -2.38 -34.75
N MET A 613 11.01 -2.45 -33.43
CA MET A 613 10.05 -3.06 -32.49
C MET A 613 8.75 -2.27 -32.47
N LYS A 614 8.82 -0.96 -32.32
CA LYS A 614 7.64 -0.09 -32.27
C LYS A 614 6.78 -0.18 -33.52
N ASN A 615 7.37 -0.28 -34.71
CA ASN A 615 6.63 -0.47 -35.96
C ASN A 615 5.84 -1.79 -36.01
N ARG A 616 6.14 -2.74 -35.13
CA ARG A 616 5.43 -4.01 -34.96
C ARG A 616 4.53 -4.04 -33.73
N GLY A 617 4.37 -2.89 -33.03
CA GLY A 617 3.55 -2.75 -31.84
C GLY A 617 4.25 -3.18 -30.54
N TYR A 618 5.58 -3.38 -30.56
CA TYR A 618 6.34 -3.79 -29.38
C TYR A 618 7.33 -2.71 -28.93
N LEU A 619 7.64 -2.72 -27.63
CA LEU A 619 8.67 -1.89 -27.05
C LEU A 619 9.45 -2.70 -26.01
N LYS A 620 10.76 -2.42 -25.87
CA LYS A 620 11.54 -2.94 -24.76
C LYS A 620 10.99 -2.42 -23.43
N LEU A 621 11.28 -3.10 -22.35
CA LEU A 621 10.98 -2.57 -21.04
C LEU A 621 11.66 -1.21 -20.82
N PRO A 622 11.15 -0.35 -19.93
CA PRO A 622 11.74 0.97 -19.70
C PRO A 622 13.16 0.89 -19.14
N SER A 623 13.98 1.91 -19.42
CA SER A 623 15.30 2.04 -18.79
C SER A 623 15.25 2.61 -17.37
N GLY A 624 14.09 3.07 -16.92
CA GLY A 624 13.92 3.80 -15.68
C GLY A 624 13.85 2.96 -14.39
N TYR A 625 13.85 1.64 -14.48
CA TYR A 625 13.94 0.77 -13.31
C TYR A 625 15.02 -0.32 -13.47
N TYR A 626 15.45 -0.85 -12.35
CA TYR A 626 16.50 -1.84 -12.28
C TYR A 626 15.92 -3.25 -12.33
N ALA A 627 16.55 -4.11 -13.12
CA ALA A 627 16.26 -5.52 -13.19
C ALA A 627 17.44 -6.34 -12.62
N PRO A 628 17.28 -7.01 -11.49
CA PRO A 628 18.36 -7.69 -10.77
C PRO A 628 19.02 -8.81 -11.56
N TYR A 629 18.24 -9.62 -12.26
CA TYR A 629 18.73 -10.76 -13.02
C TYR A 629 19.70 -10.36 -14.13
N VAL A 630 19.41 -9.24 -14.81
CA VAL A 630 20.30 -8.71 -15.85
C VAL A 630 21.35 -7.76 -15.29
N GLY A 631 21.33 -7.46 -14.00
CA GLY A 631 22.30 -6.60 -13.32
C GLY A 631 22.34 -5.17 -13.87
N GLY A 632 21.18 -4.63 -14.28
CA GLY A 632 21.13 -3.32 -14.90
C GLY A 632 19.73 -2.80 -15.18
N ALA A 633 19.60 -1.91 -16.17
CA ALA A 633 18.30 -1.40 -16.59
C ALA A 633 17.43 -2.52 -17.15
N ALA A 634 16.13 -2.53 -16.79
CA ALA A 634 15.15 -3.52 -17.23
C ALA A 634 15.03 -3.65 -18.76
N ARG A 635 15.37 -2.58 -19.48
CA ARG A 635 15.47 -2.59 -20.94
C ARG A 635 16.33 -3.73 -21.50
N LYS A 636 17.27 -4.28 -20.72
CA LYS A 636 18.13 -5.39 -21.10
C LYS A 636 17.50 -6.77 -20.85
N TYR A 637 16.35 -6.82 -20.18
CA TYR A 637 15.68 -8.07 -19.86
C TYR A 637 15.01 -8.64 -21.11
N THR A 638 15.43 -9.86 -21.49
CA THR A 638 15.08 -10.47 -22.78
C THR A 638 13.75 -11.23 -22.76
N HIS A 639 13.09 -11.31 -21.63
CA HIS A 639 11.78 -11.96 -21.49
C HIS A 639 10.66 -10.91 -21.39
N GLY A 640 10.90 -9.77 -20.74
CA GLY A 640 9.89 -8.74 -20.57
C GLY A 640 9.76 -7.81 -21.77
N VAL A 641 8.54 -7.53 -22.18
CA VAL A 641 8.22 -6.67 -23.32
C VAL A 641 6.95 -5.87 -23.07
N ARG A 642 6.91 -4.66 -23.62
CA ARG A 642 5.68 -3.85 -23.68
C ARG A 642 5.03 -4.02 -25.03
N LEU A 643 3.71 -4.22 -25.05
CA LEU A 643 2.89 -4.34 -26.25
C LEU A 643 1.92 -3.16 -26.34
N VAL A 644 1.83 -2.52 -27.49
CA VAL A 644 0.77 -1.56 -27.83
C VAL A 644 -0.50 -2.34 -28.13
N VAL A 645 -1.46 -2.30 -27.21
CA VAL A 645 -2.75 -2.99 -27.34
C VAL A 645 -3.65 -2.25 -28.32
N THR A 646 -3.76 -0.92 -28.18
CA THR A 646 -4.55 -0.06 -29.06
C THR A 646 -4.16 1.41 -28.89
N THR A 647 -4.57 2.22 -29.87
CA THR A 647 -4.57 3.68 -29.75
C THR A 647 -5.98 4.16 -30.00
N LYS A 648 -6.67 4.64 -28.97
CA LYS A 648 -8.07 5.09 -29.07
C LYS A 648 -8.33 6.32 -28.18
N TYR A 649 -9.48 6.94 -28.39
CA TYR A 649 -9.98 7.98 -27.50
C TYR A 649 -10.59 7.34 -26.24
N PHE A 650 -10.15 7.77 -25.07
CA PHE A 650 -10.72 7.43 -23.78
C PHE A 650 -11.54 8.62 -23.29
N SER A 651 -12.81 8.36 -22.97
CA SER A 651 -13.73 9.30 -22.32
C SER A 651 -13.50 9.29 -20.79
N ARG A 652 -14.38 9.94 -20.06
CA ARG A 652 -14.44 9.83 -18.59
C ARG A 652 -15.21 8.60 -18.09
N ASP A 653 -15.71 7.77 -19.01
CA ASP A 653 -16.43 6.56 -18.66
C ASP A 653 -15.46 5.50 -18.10
N ILE A 654 -16.04 4.46 -17.53
CA ILE A 654 -15.27 3.29 -17.08
C ILE A 654 -14.90 2.46 -18.32
N HIS A 655 -13.61 2.22 -18.47
CA HIS A 655 -13.05 1.40 -19.53
C HIS A 655 -12.46 0.09 -18.95
N TRP A 656 -12.51 -0.96 -19.75
CA TRP A 656 -12.00 -2.28 -19.38
C TRP A 656 -11.02 -2.81 -20.42
N ILE A 657 -9.90 -3.38 -19.97
CA ILE A 657 -9.03 -4.22 -20.79
C ILE A 657 -9.29 -5.69 -20.46
N ARG A 658 -9.76 -6.47 -21.44
CA ARG A 658 -9.98 -7.91 -21.33
C ARG A 658 -8.87 -8.68 -22.03
N ILE A 659 -8.43 -9.73 -21.40
CA ILE A 659 -7.28 -10.58 -21.76
C ILE A 659 -7.78 -12.01 -21.82
N LYS A 660 -7.74 -12.59 -23.04
CA LYS A 660 -8.29 -13.92 -23.29
C LYS A 660 -7.29 -14.81 -23.98
N ASN A 661 -7.03 -16.02 -23.42
CA ASN A 661 -6.30 -17.06 -24.14
C ASN A 661 -7.15 -17.60 -25.29
N VAL A 662 -6.57 -17.62 -26.48
CA VAL A 662 -7.18 -18.19 -27.71
C VAL A 662 -6.33 -19.31 -28.30
N HIS A 663 -5.31 -19.74 -27.57
CA HIS A 663 -4.52 -20.89 -27.91
C HIS A 663 -5.30 -22.16 -27.53
N ASP A 664 -5.65 -22.95 -28.54
CA ASP A 664 -6.35 -24.22 -28.34
C ASP A 664 -5.34 -25.29 -27.97
N THR A 665 -5.16 -25.51 -26.68
CA THR A 665 -4.32 -26.58 -26.15
C THR A 665 -5.12 -27.44 -25.18
N ASP A 666 -5.11 -28.74 -25.41
CA ASP A 666 -5.70 -29.74 -24.51
C ASP A 666 -4.98 -29.84 -23.15
N SER A 667 -3.83 -29.20 -23.02
CA SER A 667 -2.94 -29.38 -21.86
C SER A 667 -3.24 -28.41 -20.68
N GLY A 668 -4.00 -27.36 -20.88
CA GLY A 668 -4.23 -26.33 -19.84
C GLY A 668 -2.94 -25.71 -19.26
N SER A 669 -1.83 -25.76 -20.02
CA SER A 669 -0.49 -25.42 -19.53
C SER A 669 -0.02 -24.02 -19.89
N ASP A 670 -0.80 -23.29 -20.67
CA ASP A 670 -0.42 -21.93 -21.08
C ASP A 670 -0.45 -20.97 -19.90
N PHE A 671 0.63 -20.19 -19.75
CA PHE A 671 0.72 -19.11 -18.78
C PHE A 671 0.56 -17.75 -19.46
N TYR A 672 0.10 -16.78 -18.68
CA TYR A 672 0.18 -15.37 -19.01
C TYR A 672 0.69 -14.61 -17.79
N ASN A 673 1.93 -14.16 -17.88
CA ASN A 673 2.57 -13.35 -16.85
C ASN A 673 2.56 -11.91 -17.33
N HIS A 674 1.98 -11.01 -16.53
CA HIS A 674 1.84 -9.60 -16.87
C HIS A 674 2.17 -8.74 -15.66
N ASP A 675 2.70 -7.55 -15.93
CA ASP A 675 3.43 -6.76 -14.94
C ASP A 675 2.74 -5.40 -14.70
N PHE A 676 2.61 -4.54 -15.69
CA PHE A 676 1.97 -3.23 -15.56
C PHE A 676 1.24 -2.82 -16.83
N ILE A 677 0.41 -1.78 -16.71
CA ILE A 677 -0.28 -1.13 -17.84
C ILE A 677 0.27 0.29 -17.99
N GLU A 678 0.35 0.78 -19.23
CA GLU A 678 0.67 2.18 -19.54
C GLU A 678 -0.43 2.81 -20.39
N LEU A 679 -0.80 4.03 -20.02
CA LEU A 679 -1.59 4.94 -20.83
C LEU A 679 -0.71 6.13 -21.24
N VAL A 680 -0.48 6.30 -22.54
CA VAL A 680 0.44 7.31 -23.05
C VAL A 680 -0.29 8.29 -23.95
N PRO A 681 -0.41 9.59 -23.59
CA PRO A 681 -1.09 10.57 -24.42
C PRO A 681 -0.44 10.67 -25.80
N VAL A 682 -1.24 10.60 -26.86
CA VAL A 682 -0.71 10.72 -28.24
C VAL A 682 -0.13 12.11 -28.50
N SER A 683 -0.64 13.15 -27.84
CA SER A 683 -0.06 14.49 -27.85
C SER A 683 1.39 14.50 -27.39
N TRP A 684 1.68 13.76 -26.32
CA TRP A 684 3.05 13.62 -25.80
C TRP A 684 3.94 12.80 -26.74
N LEU A 685 3.45 11.71 -27.31
CA LEU A 685 4.21 10.90 -28.27
C LEU A 685 4.63 11.66 -29.52
N ARG A 686 3.87 12.69 -29.92
CA ARG A 686 4.15 13.52 -31.11
C ARG A 686 5.17 14.63 -30.86
N ARG A 687 5.55 14.88 -29.65
CA ARG A 687 6.55 15.91 -29.31
C ARG A 687 7.92 15.55 -29.87
N GLU A 688 8.55 16.44 -30.62
CA GLU A 688 9.86 16.21 -31.25
C GLU A 688 11.03 16.26 -30.25
N ASP A 689 10.87 17.04 -29.17
CA ASP A 689 11.87 17.22 -28.11
C ASP A 689 12.06 15.98 -27.22
N ILE A 690 11.16 15.00 -27.35
CA ILE A 690 11.22 13.79 -26.56
C ILE A 690 11.79 12.64 -27.41
N PRO A 691 12.87 11.92 -27.04
CA PRO A 691 13.45 10.80 -27.77
C PRO A 691 12.44 9.66 -27.93
N LEU A 692 12.43 9.00 -29.10
CA LEU A 692 11.39 8.04 -29.51
C LEU A 692 11.13 6.90 -28.52
N GLU A 693 12.09 6.56 -27.69
CA GLU A 693 11.90 5.61 -26.70
C GLU A 693 11.87 6.13 -25.32
N GLU A 694 10.76 6.68 -25.06
CA GLU A 694 10.55 7.35 -23.94
C GLU A 694 11.13 8.22 -23.63
N LYS A 695 11.08 8.25 -24.88
CA LYS A 695 11.88 8.68 -24.72
C LYS A 695 12.27 7.99 -23.50
N ARG A 696 13.36 7.70 -23.16
CA ARG A 696 13.94 6.95 -22.10
C ARG A 696 13.76 7.63 -20.75
N GLN A 697 12.67 7.38 -20.08
CA GLN A 697 12.52 7.75 -18.65
C GLN A 697 12.96 6.61 -17.77
#